data_759bdf8b64821fb260e3081717bbe0ce
#
_entry.id   759bdf8b64821fb260e3081717bbe0ce
#
_cell.length_a   1.000
_cell.length_b   1.000
_cell.length_c   1.000
_cell.angle_alpha   90.00
_cell.angle_beta   90.00
_cell.angle_gamma   90.00
#
_symmetry.space_group_name_H-M   'P 1'
#
loop_
_entity.id
_entity.type
_entity.pdbx_description
1 polymer ?
#
loop_
_entity_poly.entity_id
_entity_poly.type
_entity_poly.pdbx_seq_one_letter_code
_entity_poly.pdbx_strand_id
1 'polypeptide(L)'
;LPTLDPTGLRPAQITAIRNLEKSFKNNRPKALIQMATGAGKTFTAATFIYRLLKFSDAKRILFLVDTKNLGEQAEQEFMSFKPTDDNRKFTDLYNVQRLSSGYISNDSQVCISTIQRLYSILKGEELDESAELDNPEENTWMQNQLNKKQPVPVEYSAKVPIEQFDFIVVDECHRSIYNLWKQVLDYFDAFIIGLTATPDKRTFGFFNENVVSQYSYEESVTDGVNVPYDVYTIETDISQKGNVIKAGWFVDRRDKLTHKIRWQQEDEDIEYSKNDLDKKVVNPSQIRNIIREFRKALQTEIFPNRVDEKGDYEVPKTLIFAKTDSHADDIIKIVREEFDEGNEFCKKITYKIDEDPKSLLNRFRNSYYPRIAVTVDMIATGTDVKPLEVLLFMRDVKSINYFEQMKGRGTRTIDSDTLMQVSKTAVHKTHFVIVDAVGATKSKKTDSRPLERKPTIALKDLLGAITMGVEEEDFFLSLANRLIRLQNQITEKEKEKLLDYSGGKSLKQISKELINAFDADEIEKIAQEKVASTPPGDCTPAQYEEARKEAQQELIRQAATTFNGQLNEYIDNVHKKHEQIIDHINIDKVTKSEWDSFTTEKAYETIRDFTEYLEKNRNEIMALNIFYNQPYNRRNITFKM
;
A
#
# COMPACT_ATOMS: atom_id res chain seq x y z
N LEU A 1 32.22 3.80 11.82
CA LEU A 1 31.81 2.57 11.14
C LEU A 1 32.54 2.42 9.80
N PRO A 2 32.90 1.23 9.35
CA PRO A 2 33.50 1.00 8.03
C PRO A 2 32.49 1.33 6.91
N THR A 3 33.01 1.54 5.70
CA THR A 3 32.15 1.81 4.53
C THR A 3 31.12 0.71 4.35
N LEU A 4 29.87 1.12 4.10
CA LEU A 4 28.76 0.17 3.86
C LEU A 4 28.98 -0.58 2.54
N ASP A 5 29.02 -1.91 2.60
CA ASP A 5 28.92 -2.77 1.42
C ASP A 5 27.48 -2.70 0.85
N PRO A 6 27.29 -2.22 -0.38
CA PRO A 6 25.97 -2.07 -0.98
C PRO A 6 25.38 -3.39 -1.52
N THR A 7 26.13 -4.48 -1.48
CA THR A 7 25.71 -5.78 -2.06
C THR A 7 24.40 -6.27 -1.45
N GLY A 8 23.43 -6.58 -2.29
CA GLY A 8 22.10 -7.06 -1.85
C GLY A 8 21.17 -5.97 -1.29
N LEU A 9 21.62 -4.72 -1.19
CA LEU A 9 20.81 -3.59 -0.73
C LEU A 9 20.22 -2.79 -1.90
N ARG A 10 18.99 -2.32 -1.72
CA ARG A 10 18.37 -1.35 -2.64
C ARG A 10 18.94 0.04 -2.42
N PRO A 11 18.93 0.93 -3.43
CA PRO A 11 19.43 2.30 -3.30
C PRO A 11 18.86 3.07 -2.12
N ALA A 12 17.55 2.98 -1.89
CA ALA A 12 16.89 3.63 -0.75
C ALA A 12 17.39 3.12 0.61
N GLN A 13 17.66 1.80 0.73
CA GLN A 13 18.22 1.20 1.94
C GLN A 13 19.64 1.66 2.19
N ILE A 14 20.46 1.73 1.13
CA ILE A 14 21.83 2.26 1.21
C ILE A 14 21.83 3.70 1.71
N THR A 15 20.96 4.53 1.14
CA THR A 15 20.80 5.94 1.53
C THR A 15 20.38 6.06 2.99
N ALA A 16 19.37 5.29 3.42
CA ALA A 16 18.88 5.30 4.79
C ALA A 16 20.00 4.93 5.79
N ILE A 17 20.75 3.86 5.55
CA ILE A 17 21.81 3.40 6.45
C ILE A 17 22.96 4.42 6.52
N ARG A 18 23.43 4.91 5.36
CA ARG A 18 24.53 5.90 5.32
C ARG A 18 24.17 7.19 6.03
N ASN A 19 22.97 7.70 5.81
CA ASN A 19 22.52 8.93 6.43
C ASN A 19 22.28 8.74 7.94
N LEU A 20 21.78 7.58 8.36
CA LEU A 20 21.64 7.22 9.77
C LEU A 20 23.00 7.22 10.48
N GLU A 21 24.00 6.56 9.89
CA GLU A 21 25.37 6.53 10.44
C GLU A 21 26.00 7.91 10.50
N LYS A 22 25.76 8.75 9.49
CA LYS A 22 26.17 10.16 9.50
C LYS A 22 25.48 10.96 10.60
N SER A 23 24.19 10.73 10.83
CA SER A 23 23.43 11.35 11.91
C SER A 23 24.01 11.01 13.28
N PHE A 24 24.34 9.74 13.53
CA PHE A 24 24.99 9.31 14.77
C PHE A 24 26.36 9.94 14.96
N LYS A 25 27.17 9.99 13.90
CA LYS A 25 28.47 10.68 13.93
C LYS A 25 28.34 12.16 14.32
N ASN A 26 27.24 12.79 13.98
CA ASN A 26 26.92 14.18 14.34
C ASN A 26 26.24 14.29 15.72
N ASN A 27 26.24 13.21 16.51
CA ASN A 27 25.64 13.14 17.84
C ASN A 27 24.16 13.56 17.89
N ARG A 28 23.38 13.16 16.87
CA ARG A 28 21.94 13.37 16.86
C ARG A 28 21.25 12.11 17.42
N PRO A 29 20.70 12.16 18.64
CA PRO A 29 20.22 10.95 19.33
C PRO A 29 18.91 10.42 18.81
N LYS A 30 18.16 11.18 18.02
CA LYS A 30 16.88 10.77 17.41
C LYS A 30 16.96 10.89 15.90
N ALA A 31 16.60 9.82 15.17
CA ALA A 31 16.61 9.80 13.71
C ALA A 31 15.35 9.11 13.17
N LEU A 32 14.75 9.67 12.12
CA LEU A 32 13.57 9.12 11.45
C LEU A 32 13.95 8.59 10.07
N ILE A 33 13.57 7.35 9.79
CA ILE A 33 13.63 6.73 8.48
C ILE A 33 12.20 6.56 7.97
N GLN A 34 11.84 7.31 6.96
CA GLN A 34 10.60 7.11 6.23
C GLN A 34 10.85 6.17 5.06
N MET A 35 10.12 5.06 5.00
CA MET A 35 10.17 4.13 3.89
C MET A 35 8.79 3.56 3.61
N ALA A 36 8.39 3.54 2.35
CA ALA A 36 7.13 2.97 1.89
C ALA A 36 6.91 1.54 2.40
N THR A 37 5.65 1.17 2.59
CA THR A 37 5.30 -0.21 2.90
C THR A 37 5.83 -1.13 1.79
N GLY A 38 6.56 -2.19 2.15
CA GLY A 38 7.17 -3.10 1.17
C GLY A 38 8.58 -2.76 0.72
N ALA A 39 9.08 -1.60 1.08
CA ALA A 39 10.44 -1.19 0.72
C ALA A 39 11.54 -1.95 1.49
N GLY A 40 11.18 -2.79 2.47
CA GLY A 40 12.13 -3.57 3.25
C GLY A 40 12.63 -2.86 4.51
N LYS A 41 11.75 -2.14 5.23
CA LYS A 41 12.07 -1.46 6.51
C LYS A 41 12.78 -2.38 7.49
N THR A 42 12.22 -3.56 7.77
CA THR A 42 12.78 -4.51 8.74
C THR A 42 14.14 -5.07 8.30
N PHE A 43 14.30 -5.34 7.00
CA PHE A 43 15.59 -5.76 6.44
C PHE A 43 16.65 -4.65 6.56
N THR A 44 16.26 -3.38 6.30
CA THR A 44 17.13 -2.22 6.52
C THR A 44 17.54 -2.12 7.99
N ALA A 45 16.58 -2.33 8.90
CA ALA A 45 16.85 -2.34 10.34
C ALA A 45 17.81 -3.46 10.74
N ALA A 46 17.58 -4.69 10.30
CA ALA A 46 18.50 -5.81 10.58
C ALA A 46 19.92 -5.51 10.08
N THR A 47 20.06 -4.85 8.93
CA THR A 47 21.35 -4.46 8.38
C THR A 47 22.07 -3.43 9.25
N PHE A 48 21.42 -2.33 9.62
CA PHE A 48 22.11 -1.32 10.46
C PHE A 48 22.28 -1.81 11.91
N ILE A 49 21.39 -2.62 12.47
CA ILE A 49 21.56 -3.27 13.78
C ILE A 49 22.80 -4.17 13.76
N TYR A 50 22.96 -5.02 12.75
CA TYR A 50 24.16 -5.83 12.59
C TYR A 50 25.44 -4.97 12.58
N ARG A 51 25.44 -3.85 11.84
CA ARG A 51 26.59 -2.96 11.75
C ARG A 51 26.88 -2.25 13.08
N LEU A 52 25.84 -1.85 13.81
CA LEU A 52 26.00 -1.26 15.15
C LEU A 52 26.60 -2.27 16.13
N LEU A 53 26.12 -3.48 16.19
CA LEU A 53 26.64 -4.54 17.07
C LEU A 53 28.08 -4.91 16.71
N LYS A 54 28.41 -4.98 15.42
CA LYS A 54 29.73 -5.43 14.95
C LYS A 54 30.80 -4.35 15.02
N PHE A 55 30.47 -3.08 14.77
CA PHE A 55 31.45 -2.04 14.50
C PHE A 55 31.34 -0.80 15.40
N SER A 56 30.36 -0.69 16.30
CA SER A 56 30.18 0.48 17.18
C SER A 56 30.21 0.16 18.67
N ASP A 57 30.63 -1.05 19.03
CA ASP A 57 30.64 -1.54 20.42
C ASP A 57 29.25 -1.51 21.10
N ALA A 58 28.16 -1.41 20.31
CA ALA A 58 26.81 -1.52 20.84
C ALA A 58 26.61 -2.89 21.47
N LYS A 59 26.13 -2.95 22.71
CA LYS A 59 25.94 -4.18 23.46
C LYS A 59 24.52 -4.68 23.35
N ARG A 60 23.54 -3.78 23.37
CA ARG A 60 22.11 -4.11 23.38
C ARG A 60 21.29 -3.14 22.57
N ILE A 61 20.43 -3.72 21.75
CA ILE A 61 19.49 -2.99 20.91
C ILE A 61 18.08 -3.49 21.18
N LEU A 62 17.16 -2.54 21.40
CA LEU A 62 15.73 -2.82 21.56
C LEU A 62 15.04 -2.56 20.21
N PHE A 63 14.29 -3.53 19.73
CA PHE A 63 13.43 -3.41 18.56
C PHE A 63 11.97 -3.41 19.02
N LEU A 64 11.34 -2.24 19.00
CA LEU A 64 9.96 -2.05 19.42
C LEU A 64 9.00 -2.13 18.23
N VAL A 65 7.92 -2.86 18.43
CA VAL A 65 6.84 -3.05 17.48
C VAL A 65 5.50 -2.70 18.12
N ASP A 66 4.50 -2.43 17.31
CA ASP A 66 3.16 -2.09 17.77
C ASP A 66 2.37 -3.32 18.25
N THR A 67 2.57 -4.48 17.60
CA THR A 67 1.76 -5.68 17.84
C THR A 67 2.61 -6.95 17.90
N LYS A 68 2.04 -8.00 18.54
CA LYS A 68 2.66 -9.33 18.68
C LYS A 68 3.04 -9.93 17.32
N ASN A 69 2.18 -9.79 16.32
CA ASN A 69 2.44 -10.33 14.96
C ASN A 69 3.62 -9.64 14.27
N LEU A 70 3.76 -8.33 14.42
CA LEU A 70 4.91 -7.59 13.91
C LEU A 70 6.20 -8.03 14.61
N GLY A 71 6.12 -8.34 15.92
CA GLY A 71 7.24 -8.90 16.68
C GLY A 71 7.69 -10.27 16.16
N GLU A 72 6.74 -11.15 15.85
CA GLU A 72 7.04 -12.47 15.26
C GLU A 72 7.66 -12.36 13.87
N GLN A 73 7.20 -11.41 13.07
CA GLN A 73 7.78 -11.15 11.74
C GLN A 73 9.19 -10.57 11.82
N ALA A 74 9.41 -9.63 12.73
CA ALA A 74 10.73 -9.09 12.97
C ALA A 74 11.71 -10.20 13.42
N GLU A 75 11.28 -11.08 14.33
CA GLU A 75 12.07 -12.24 14.77
C GLU A 75 12.43 -13.15 13.59
N GLN A 76 11.46 -13.49 12.72
CA GLN A 76 11.70 -14.29 11.52
C GLN A 76 12.67 -13.61 10.54
N GLU A 77 12.57 -12.30 10.38
CA GLU A 77 13.49 -11.53 9.53
C GLU A 77 14.92 -11.58 10.09
N PHE A 78 15.11 -11.41 11.40
CA PHE A 78 16.43 -11.58 12.04
C PHE A 78 16.96 -13.01 11.91
N MET A 79 16.10 -14.03 12.02
CA MET A 79 16.49 -15.44 11.85
C MET A 79 16.90 -15.78 10.41
N SER A 80 16.31 -15.09 9.43
CA SER A 80 16.63 -15.30 8.01
C SER A 80 17.76 -14.42 7.51
N PHE A 81 18.03 -13.30 8.19
CA PHE A 81 19.03 -12.32 7.77
C PHE A 81 20.43 -12.89 7.78
N LYS A 82 21.11 -12.72 6.65
CA LYS A 82 22.50 -13.12 6.45
C LYS A 82 23.32 -11.90 6.02
N PRO A 83 24.29 -11.47 6.84
CA PRO A 83 25.18 -10.36 6.48
C PRO A 83 26.00 -10.67 5.21
N THR A 84 26.36 -9.64 4.46
CA THR A 84 27.16 -9.80 3.23
C THR A 84 28.62 -10.14 3.52
N ASP A 85 29.11 -9.77 4.68
CA ASP A 85 30.52 -9.95 5.12
C ASP A 85 30.70 -11.12 6.09
N ASP A 86 29.65 -11.92 6.33
CA ASP A 86 29.69 -13.14 7.14
C ASP A 86 28.77 -14.22 6.55
N ASN A 87 29.26 -15.45 6.50
CA ASN A 87 28.48 -16.57 5.95
C ASN A 87 27.45 -17.15 6.93
N ARG A 88 27.49 -16.76 8.20
CA ARG A 88 26.56 -17.19 9.26
C ARG A 88 25.30 -16.32 9.23
N LYS A 89 24.21 -16.87 9.75
CA LYS A 89 22.99 -16.11 9.98
C LYS A 89 23.19 -15.13 11.15
N PHE A 90 22.36 -14.09 11.21
CA PHE A 90 22.40 -13.13 12.29
C PHE A 90 22.28 -13.79 13.68
N THR A 91 21.38 -14.76 13.81
CA THR A 91 21.13 -15.51 15.06
C THR A 91 22.24 -16.49 15.43
N ASP A 92 23.16 -16.81 14.51
CA ASP A 92 24.38 -17.58 14.81
C ASP A 92 25.49 -16.68 15.41
N LEU A 93 25.35 -15.36 15.23
CA LEU A 93 26.31 -14.35 15.67
C LEU A 93 25.87 -13.63 16.94
N TYR A 94 24.55 -13.37 17.06
CA TYR A 94 23.97 -12.56 18.13
C TYR A 94 22.69 -13.19 18.67
N ASN A 95 22.51 -13.15 19.99
CA ASN A 95 21.33 -13.65 20.64
C ASN A 95 20.16 -12.68 20.45
N VAL A 96 19.09 -13.16 19.82
CA VAL A 96 17.84 -12.44 19.63
C VAL A 96 16.79 -13.01 20.59
N GLN A 97 16.17 -12.16 21.40
CA GLN A 97 15.10 -12.54 22.30
C GLN A 97 13.84 -11.75 21.99
N ARG A 98 12.75 -12.44 21.64
CA ARG A 98 11.42 -11.83 21.65
C ARG A 98 10.83 -11.94 23.07
N LEU A 99 10.48 -10.79 23.67
CA LEU A 99 9.97 -10.73 25.02
C LEU A 99 8.51 -11.22 25.06
N SER A 100 8.28 -12.39 25.62
CA SER A 100 6.98 -12.99 25.86
C SER A 100 6.59 -12.98 27.36
N SER A 101 7.53 -12.64 28.22
CA SER A 101 7.36 -12.56 29.68
C SER A 101 8.03 -11.30 30.24
N GLY A 102 8.00 -11.12 31.55
CA GLY A 102 8.68 -10.01 32.24
C GLY A 102 10.21 -10.16 32.36
N TYR A 103 10.82 -11.18 31.74
CA TYR A 103 12.24 -11.46 31.84
C TYR A 103 13.03 -11.03 30.60
N ILE A 104 14.04 -10.19 30.81
CA ILE A 104 15.02 -9.79 29.79
C ILE A 104 16.33 -10.52 30.07
N SER A 105 16.76 -11.39 29.17
CA SER A 105 18.02 -12.13 29.31
C SER A 105 19.22 -11.20 29.24
N ASN A 106 20.20 -11.46 30.12
CA ASN A 106 21.44 -10.69 30.13
C ASN A 106 22.32 -10.93 28.89
N ASP A 107 22.14 -12.05 28.22
CA ASP A 107 22.93 -12.47 27.05
C ASP A 107 22.32 -12.04 25.71
N SER A 108 21.15 -11.39 25.73
CA SER A 108 20.49 -10.95 24.49
C SER A 108 21.07 -9.64 24.00
N GLN A 109 21.59 -9.65 22.76
CA GLN A 109 22.05 -8.44 22.08
C GLN A 109 20.91 -7.70 21.38
N VAL A 110 19.88 -8.42 20.92
CA VAL A 110 18.68 -7.81 20.32
C VAL A 110 17.45 -8.29 21.09
N CYS A 111 16.70 -7.36 21.66
CA CYS A 111 15.42 -7.61 22.30
C CYS A 111 14.29 -7.10 21.42
N ILE A 112 13.35 -7.96 21.02
CA ILE A 112 12.14 -7.58 20.29
C ILE A 112 10.98 -7.55 21.27
N SER A 113 10.26 -6.44 21.33
CA SER A 113 9.15 -6.27 22.27
C SER A 113 8.02 -5.46 21.66
N THR A 114 6.78 -5.72 22.09
CA THR A 114 5.73 -4.72 21.95
C THR A 114 5.93 -3.62 22.99
N ILE A 115 5.44 -2.42 22.66
CA ILE A 115 5.56 -1.30 23.60
C ILE A 115 4.71 -1.52 24.86
N GLN A 116 3.58 -2.23 24.73
CA GLN A 116 2.72 -2.65 25.84
C GLN A 116 3.46 -3.57 26.81
N ARG A 117 4.18 -4.56 26.27
CA ARG A 117 4.98 -5.50 27.07
C ARG A 117 6.09 -4.79 27.82
N LEU A 118 6.81 -3.90 27.14
CA LEU A 118 7.90 -3.16 27.77
C LEU A 118 7.39 -2.23 28.88
N TYR A 119 6.27 -1.55 28.67
CA TYR A 119 5.62 -0.75 29.70
C TYR A 119 5.23 -1.59 30.93
N SER A 120 4.64 -2.75 30.72
CA SER A 120 4.28 -3.68 31.78
C SER A 120 5.50 -4.15 32.57
N ILE A 121 6.61 -4.47 31.88
CA ILE A 121 7.89 -4.85 32.52
C ILE A 121 8.42 -3.71 33.41
N LEU A 122 8.42 -2.47 32.89
CA LEU A 122 8.86 -1.29 33.66
C LEU A 122 7.99 -1.02 34.89
N LYS A 123 6.70 -1.33 34.81
CA LYS A 123 5.77 -1.23 35.94
C LYS A 123 5.84 -2.40 36.91
N GLY A 124 6.45 -3.53 36.52
CA GLY A 124 6.42 -4.76 37.29
C GLY A 124 5.04 -5.43 37.34
N GLU A 125 4.20 -5.16 36.33
CA GLU A 125 2.84 -5.71 36.19
C GLU A 125 2.85 -6.87 35.17
N GLU A 126 1.98 -7.88 35.40
CA GLU A 126 1.74 -8.90 34.37
C GLU A 126 0.85 -8.34 33.26
N LEU A 127 1.18 -8.62 32.02
CA LEU A 127 0.42 -8.20 30.85
C LEU A 127 -0.45 -9.37 30.36
N ASP A 128 -1.74 -9.12 30.20
CA ASP A 128 -2.65 -10.02 29.49
C ASP A 128 -2.25 -10.08 28.00
N GLU A 129 -2.19 -11.29 27.42
CA GLU A 129 -1.82 -11.48 26.02
C GLU A 129 -2.77 -10.76 25.05
N SER A 130 -4.03 -10.54 25.43
CA SER A 130 -5.00 -9.77 24.64
C SER A 130 -4.58 -8.31 24.45
N ALA A 131 -3.74 -7.76 25.33
CA ALA A 131 -3.24 -6.39 25.24
C ALA A 131 -2.26 -6.16 24.07
N GLU A 132 -1.72 -7.22 23.52
CA GLU A 132 -0.76 -7.19 22.40
C GLU A 132 -1.41 -7.51 21.03
N LEU A 133 -2.76 -7.65 20.99
CA LEU A 133 -3.50 -7.92 19.76
C LEU A 133 -3.62 -6.68 18.87
N ASP A 134 -3.76 -6.92 17.59
CA ASP A 134 -3.78 -5.89 16.53
C ASP A 134 -5.01 -4.98 16.56
N ASN A 135 -6.10 -5.39 17.21
CA ASN A 135 -7.37 -4.66 17.18
C ASN A 135 -7.53 -3.70 18.37
N PRO A 136 -7.39 -2.37 18.18
CA PRO A 136 -7.57 -1.40 19.26
C PRO A 136 -9.00 -1.38 19.84
N GLU A 137 -10.03 -1.76 19.04
CA GLU A 137 -11.44 -1.78 19.49
C GLU A 137 -11.73 -2.98 20.40
N GLU A 138 -11.00 -4.08 20.25
CA GLU A 138 -11.08 -5.28 21.08
C GLU A 138 -10.06 -5.29 22.23
N ASN A 139 -9.09 -4.38 22.18
CA ASN A 139 -8.05 -4.27 23.20
C ASN A 139 -8.58 -3.53 24.45
N THR A 140 -9.27 -4.26 25.30
CA THR A 140 -9.85 -3.74 26.55
C THR A 140 -8.80 -3.10 27.46
N TRP A 141 -7.58 -3.61 27.46
CA TRP A 141 -6.47 -3.04 28.23
C TRP A 141 -6.12 -1.63 27.72
N MET A 142 -6.00 -1.46 26.41
CA MET A 142 -5.69 -0.17 25.78
C MET A 142 -6.82 0.85 26.03
N GLN A 143 -8.09 0.42 25.93
CA GLN A 143 -9.25 1.25 26.25
C GLN A 143 -9.25 1.66 27.72
N ASN A 144 -8.91 0.75 28.66
CA ASN A 144 -8.80 1.05 30.07
C ASN A 144 -7.66 2.04 30.38
N GLN A 145 -6.53 1.98 29.67
CA GLN A 145 -5.43 2.94 29.83
C GLN A 145 -5.78 4.31 29.24
N LEU A 146 -6.47 4.36 28.09
CA LEU A 146 -6.95 5.61 27.49
C LEU A 146 -8.02 6.32 28.34
N ASN A 147 -8.82 5.55 29.11
CA ASN A 147 -9.84 6.07 30.02
C ASN A 147 -9.26 6.58 31.35
N LYS A 148 -8.02 6.25 31.70
CA LYS A 148 -7.36 6.83 32.86
C LYS A 148 -7.04 8.30 32.58
N LYS A 149 -7.56 9.20 33.41
CA LYS A 149 -7.40 10.67 33.25
C LYS A 149 -5.95 11.16 33.30
N GLN A 150 -5.02 10.36 33.84
CA GLN A 150 -3.57 10.61 33.77
C GLN A 150 -2.83 9.28 33.63
N PRO A 151 -1.90 9.14 32.67
CA PRO A 151 -1.03 7.97 32.61
C PRO A 151 -0.14 7.94 33.86
N VAL A 152 -0.02 6.76 34.46
CA VAL A 152 0.89 6.57 35.59
C VAL A 152 2.31 6.70 35.08
N PRO A 153 3.14 7.60 35.61
CA PRO A 153 4.49 7.81 35.15
C PRO A 153 5.34 6.54 35.32
N VAL A 154 6.29 6.32 34.39
CA VAL A 154 7.28 5.25 34.51
C VAL A 154 8.35 5.72 35.48
N GLU A 155 8.54 4.97 36.57
CA GLU A 155 9.56 5.23 37.57
C GLU A 155 10.81 4.38 37.28
N TYR A 156 11.96 4.75 37.87
CA TYR A 156 13.18 3.99 37.73
C TYR A 156 13.01 2.55 38.23
N SER A 157 13.41 1.60 37.41
CA SER A 157 13.42 0.16 37.72
C SER A 157 14.85 -0.38 37.76
N ALA A 158 15.29 -0.84 38.92
CA ALA A 158 16.60 -1.49 39.04
C ALA A 158 16.70 -2.81 38.25
N LYS A 159 15.57 -3.41 37.86
CA LYS A 159 15.53 -4.61 37.00
C LYS A 159 15.78 -4.29 35.52
N VAL A 160 15.44 -3.07 35.10
CA VAL A 160 15.61 -2.57 33.74
C VAL A 160 16.17 -1.15 33.85
N PRO A 161 17.48 -0.98 34.06
CA PRO A 161 18.08 0.34 34.24
C PRO A 161 17.97 1.17 32.93
N ILE A 162 18.07 2.51 33.08
CA ILE A 162 17.93 3.45 31.94
C ILE A 162 18.97 3.22 30.86
N GLU A 163 20.14 2.71 31.20
CA GLU A 163 21.26 2.34 30.32
C GLU A 163 21.17 0.91 29.76
N GLN A 164 20.02 0.23 29.91
CA GLN A 164 19.85 -1.16 29.48
C GLN A 164 20.06 -1.34 27.97
N PHE A 165 19.73 -0.35 27.18
CA PHE A 165 19.82 -0.40 25.72
C PHE A 165 20.62 0.82 25.18
N ASP A 166 21.54 0.55 24.25
CA ASP A 166 22.30 1.59 23.57
C ASP A 166 21.48 2.26 22.45
N PHE A 167 20.65 1.46 21.78
CA PHE A 167 19.79 1.89 20.69
C PHE A 167 18.39 1.32 20.83
N ILE A 168 17.40 2.13 20.47
CA ILE A 168 16.00 1.73 20.38
C ILE A 168 15.51 1.97 18.96
N VAL A 169 15.11 0.92 18.28
CA VAL A 169 14.48 0.97 16.96
C VAL A 169 12.98 0.81 17.14
N VAL A 170 12.20 1.74 16.65
CA VAL A 170 10.74 1.76 16.80
C VAL A 170 10.11 1.59 15.43
N ASP A 171 9.56 0.41 15.16
CA ASP A 171 8.80 0.16 13.93
C ASP A 171 7.38 0.74 14.04
N GLU A 172 6.85 1.25 12.92
CA GLU A 172 5.61 2.03 12.85
C GLU A 172 5.54 3.11 13.94
N CYS A 173 6.65 3.85 14.11
CA CYS A 173 6.89 4.78 15.22
C CYS A 173 5.81 5.86 15.35
N HIS A 174 5.09 6.22 14.27
CA HIS A 174 3.99 7.17 14.30
C HIS A 174 2.86 6.77 15.27
N ARG A 175 2.78 5.49 15.68
CA ARG A 175 1.82 5.00 16.68
C ARG A 175 2.36 5.05 18.11
N SER A 176 3.67 4.87 18.27
CA SER A 176 4.33 4.60 19.55
C SER A 176 4.89 5.84 20.26
N ILE A 177 4.90 7.02 19.60
CA ILE A 177 5.53 8.24 20.13
C ILE A 177 4.58 9.14 20.93
N TYR A 178 3.34 8.71 21.20
CA TYR A 178 2.33 9.54 21.84
C TYR A 178 1.96 9.05 23.23
N ASN A 179 1.47 9.99 24.06
CA ASN A 179 0.88 9.75 25.37
C ASN A 179 1.75 8.83 26.26
N LEU A 180 1.17 7.70 26.64
CA LEU A 180 1.78 6.72 27.53
C LEU A 180 3.09 6.16 26.97
N TRP A 181 3.12 5.89 25.64
CA TRP A 181 4.26 5.25 24.98
C TRP A 181 5.50 6.14 24.92
N LYS A 182 5.31 7.45 24.81
CA LYS A 182 6.42 8.40 24.85
C LYS A 182 7.23 8.26 26.13
N GLN A 183 6.58 8.01 27.27
CA GLN A 183 7.26 7.83 28.56
C GLN A 183 8.21 6.63 28.55
N VAL A 184 7.84 5.54 27.85
CA VAL A 184 8.69 4.35 27.70
C VAL A 184 9.95 4.69 26.90
N LEU A 185 9.81 5.47 25.83
CA LEU A 185 10.94 5.89 24.99
C LEU A 185 11.82 6.90 25.71
N ASP A 186 11.24 7.86 26.45
CA ASP A 186 11.97 8.87 27.21
C ASP A 186 12.62 8.31 28.49
N TYR A 187 12.25 7.10 28.90
CA TYR A 187 12.82 6.42 30.07
C TYR A 187 14.30 6.03 29.85
N PHE A 188 14.66 5.58 28.64
CA PHE A 188 15.99 5.07 28.34
C PHE A 188 16.94 6.15 27.88
N ASP A 189 18.21 6.07 28.32
CA ASP A 189 19.32 6.85 27.79
C ASP A 189 19.90 6.15 26.56
N ALA A 190 19.19 6.23 25.43
CA ALA A 190 19.51 5.50 24.21
C ALA A 190 19.30 6.36 22.96
N PHE A 191 19.99 6.00 21.89
CA PHE A 191 19.68 6.54 20.55
C PHE A 191 18.37 5.95 20.05
N ILE A 192 17.46 6.79 19.53
CA ILE A 192 16.14 6.38 19.06
C ILE A 192 16.04 6.49 17.55
N ILE A 193 15.73 5.39 16.88
CA ILE A 193 15.55 5.30 15.44
C ILE A 193 14.09 4.97 15.14
N GLY A 194 13.36 5.87 14.51
CA GLY A 194 11.99 5.62 14.07
C GLY A 194 11.95 5.08 12.64
N LEU A 195 11.14 4.05 12.42
CA LEU A 195 10.80 3.53 11.11
C LEU A 195 9.30 3.75 10.88
N THR A 196 8.92 4.30 9.74
CA THR A 196 7.50 4.45 9.36
C THR A 196 7.35 4.64 7.87
N ALA A 197 6.19 4.25 7.32
CA ALA A 197 5.80 4.60 5.96
C ALA A 197 5.04 5.92 5.90
N THR A 198 4.37 6.31 7.00
CA THR A 198 3.39 7.40 7.05
C THR A 198 3.64 8.31 8.26
N PRO A 199 4.72 9.11 8.25
CA PRO A 199 4.96 10.06 9.33
C PRO A 199 3.91 11.18 9.30
N ASP A 200 3.55 11.70 10.48
CA ASP A 200 2.74 12.90 10.63
C ASP A 200 3.58 14.05 11.25
N LYS A 201 3.01 15.26 11.31
CA LYS A 201 3.71 16.44 11.89
C LYS A 201 4.26 16.19 13.30
N ARG A 202 3.59 15.37 14.09
CA ARG A 202 4.03 15.04 15.46
C ARG A 202 5.19 14.07 15.45
N THR A 203 5.21 13.15 14.47
CA THR A 203 6.34 12.23 14.25
C THR A 203 7.60 13.03 13.95
N PHE A 204 7.54 13.98 13.02
CA PHE A 204 8.68 14.86 12.72
C PHE A 204 9.15 15.63 13.95
N GLY A 205 8.23 16.22 14.72
CA GLY A 205 8.55 16.93 15.95
C GLY A 205 9.26 16.07 17.00
N PHE A 206 8.81 14.81 17.21
CA PHE A 206 9.46 13.89 18.16
C PHE A 206 10.89 13.56 17.79
N PHE A 207 11.19 13.41 16.50
CA PHE A 207 12.52 13.14 15.99
C PHE A 207 13.34 14.42 15.71
N ASN A 208 12.91 15.58 16.21
CA ASN A 208 13.59 16.87 16.03
C ASN A 208 13.87 17.19 14.56
N GLU A 209 12.92 16.85 13.68
CA GLU A 209 13.02 17.01 12.22
C GLU A 209 14.25 16.32 11.59
N ASN A 210 14.88 15.41 12.32
CA ASN A 210 16.03 14.65 11.83
C ASN A 210 15.60 13.47 10.98
N VAL A 211 15.09 13.74 9.79
CA VAL A 211 14.70 12.76 8.79
C VAL A 211 15.94 12.37 7.99
N VAL A 212 16.44 11.17 8.18
CA VAL A 212 17.67 10.69 7.54
C VAL A 212 17.41 9.99 6.20
N SER A 213 16.17 9.57 5.95
CA SER A 213 15.75 9.01 4.68
C SER A 213 14.26 9.23 4.47
N GLN A 214 13.91 9.63 3.27
CA GLN A 214 12.54 9.68 2.76
C GLN A 214 12.49 8.79 1.52
N TYR A 215 11.57 7.84 1.53
CA TYR A 215 11.32 6.95 0.41
C TYR A 215 9.82 6.70 0.31
N SER A 216 9.17 7.51 -0.50
CA SER A 216 7.72 7.54 -0.68
C SER A 216 7.20 6.29 -1.40
N TYR A 217 5.88 6.10 -1.38
CA TYR A 217 5.23 5.05 -2.17
C TYR A 217 5.47 5.28 -3.68
N GLU A 218 5.36 6.51 -4.14
CA GLU A 218 5.55 6.91 -5.52
C GLU A 218 6.96 6.59 -6.00
N GLU A 219 7.97 6.94 -5.21
CA GLU A 219 9.36 6.56 -5.49
C GLU A 219 9.54 5.05 -5.54
N SER A 220 8.91 4.32 -4.62
CA SER A 220 9.00 2.85 -4.59
C SER A 220 8.35 2.18 -5.80
N VAL A 221 7.30 2.79 -6.38
CA VAL A 221 6.69 2.38 -7.65
C VAL A 221 7.61 2.67 -8.81
N THR A 222 8.21 3.87 -8.84
CA THR A 222 9.19 4.27 -9.86
C THR A 222 10.40 3.33 -9.87
N ASP A 223 10.86 2.91 -8.70
CA ASP A 223 11.97 1.97 -8.53
C ASP A 223 11.61 0.51 -8.83
N GLY A 224 10.32 0.22 -9.11
CA GLY A 224 9.85 -1.14 -9.35
C GLY A 224 9.84 -2.03 -8.08
N VAL A 225 9.90 -1.42 -6.90
CA VAL A 225 9.82 -2.11 -5.61
C VAL A 225 8.38 -2.43 -5.25
N ASN A 226 7.46 -1.53 -5.61
CA ASN A 226 6.02 -1.69 -5.48
C ASN A 226 5.34 -1.56 -6.86
N VAL A 227 4.09 -2.01 -6.96
CA VAL A 227 3.25 -1.80 -8.15
C VAL A 227 2.26 -0.65 -7.90
N PRO A 228 1.89 0.12 -8.93
CA PRO A 228 0.84 1.14 -8.85
C PRO A 228 -0.55 0.52 -8.64
N TYR A 229 -1.54 1.35 -8.30
CA TYR A 229 -2.92 0.92 -8.15
C TYR A 229 -3.88 1.78 -8.96
N ASP A 230 -5.01 1.18 -9.31
CA ASP A 230 -6.16 1.85 -9.88
C ASP A 230 -7.36 1.74 -8.92
N VAL A 231 -8.33 2.62 -9.05
CA VAL A 231 -9.53 2.63 -8.20
C VAL A 231 -10.77 2.39 -9.05
N TYR A 232 -11.52 1.35 -8.70
CA TYR A 232 -12.83 1.04 -9.25
C TYR A 232 -13.91 1.27 -8.19
N THR A 233 -14.97 1.99 -8.52
CA THR A 233 -16.02 2.34 -7.56
C THR A 233 -17.30 1.58 -7.85
N ILE A 234 -17.88 0.95 -6.83
CA ILE A 234 -19.22 0.32 -6.87
C ILE A 234 -20.10 1.04 -5.85
N GLU A 235 -21.11 1.75 -6.31
CA GLU A 235 -22.06 2.47 -5.44
C GLU A 235 -23.46 1.86 -5.59
N THR A 236 -24.15 1.67 -4.46
CA THR A 236 -25.55 1.26 -4.40
C THR A 236 -26.39 2.34 -3.71
N ASP A 237 -27.67 2.43 -4.01
CA ASP A 237 -28.55 3.42 -3.37
C ASP A 237 -28.50 3.33 -1.84
N ILE A 238 -28.50 2.12 -1.28
CA ILE A 238 -28.44 1.91 0.17
C ILE A 238 -27.07 2.32 0.73
N SER A 239 -25.97 2.08 0.01
CA SER A 239 -24.65 2.51 0.44
C SER A 239 -24.47 4.03 0.45
N GLN A 240 -25.31 4.76 -0.30
CA GLN A 240 -25.24 6.21 -0.38
C GLN A 240 -26.19 6.91 0.60
N LYS A 241 -27.44 6.44 0.73
CA LYS A 241 -28.53 7.15 1.40
C LYS A 241 -28.98 6.51 2.72
N GLY A 242 -28.64 5.23 2.99
CA GLY A 242 -29.29 4.45 4.03
C GLY A 242 -30.71 4.05 3.62
N ASN A 243 -31.52 3.63 4.57
CA ASN A 243 -32.93 3.28 4.32
C ASN A 243 -33.75 3.32 5.62
N VAL A 244 -35.08 3.09 5.52
CA VAL A 244 -36.02 3.05 6.64
C VAL A 244 -36.73 1.70 6.68
N ILE A 245 -36.70 1.02 7.81
CA ILE A 245 -37.56 -0.14 8.11
C ILE A 245 -38.78 0.39 8.85
N LYS A 246 -39.96 0.23 8.28
CA LYS A 246 -41.20 0.75 8.89
C LYS A 246 -41.72 -0.16 10.01
N ALA A 247 -42.33 0.45 11.01
CA ALA A 247 -43.06 -0.24 12.06
C ALA A 247 -44.08 -1.26 11.49
N GLY A 248 -44.25 -2.34 12.17
CA GLY A 248 -45.11 -3.44 11.76
C GLY A 248 -44.47 -4.49 10.85
N TRP A 249 -43.24 -4.24 10.38
CA TRP A 249 -42.51 -5.24 9.58
C TRP A 249 -41.74 -6.20 10.50
N PHE A 250 -41.66 -7.45 10.07
CA PHE A 250 -40.88 -8.49 10.73
C PHE A 250 -39.47 -8.48 10.19
N VAL A 251 -38.48 -8.42 11.08
CA VAL A 251 -37.04 -8.44 10.76
C VAL A 251 -36.32 -9.53 11.53
N ASP A 252 -35.26 -10.04 10.96
CA ASP A 252 -34.33 -10.94 11.64
C ASP A 252 -33.39 -10.12 12.53
N ARG A 253 -33.46 -10.33 13.85
CA ARG A 253 -32.52 -9.76 14.80
C ARG A 253 -31.47 -10.80 15.16
N ARG A 254 -30.21 -10.53 14.82
CA ARG A 254 -29.06 -11.39 15.13
C ARG A 254 -28.39 -10.94 16.42
N ASP A 255 -28.22 -11.86 17.35
CA ASP A 255 -27.38 -11.65 18.52
C ASP A 255 -25.89 -11.63 18.11
N LYS A 256 -25.15 -10.57 18.50
CA LYS A 256 -23.76 -10.35 18.06
C LYS A 256 -22.77 -11.34 18.66
N LEU A 257 -23.06 -11.93 19.82
CA LEU A 257 -22.17 -12.85 20.51
C LEU A 257 -22.46 -14.31 20.14
N THR A 258 -23.74 -14.68 20.08
CA THR A 258 -24.16 -16.07 19.86
C THR A 258 -24.53 -16.36 18.40
N HIS A 259 -24.61 -15.33 17.56
CA HIS A 259 -25.07 -15.37 16.17
C HIS A 259 -26.48 -15.95 15.99
N LYS A 260 -27.25 -16.15 17.10
CA LYS A 260 -28.63 -16.62 17.05
C LYS A 260 -29.53 -15.56 16.45
N ILE A 261 -30.37 -16.01 15.53
CA ILE A 261 -31.35 -15.16 14.82
C ILE A 261 -32.69 -15.29 15.50
N ARG A 262 -33.36 -14.17 15.78
CA ARG A 262 -34.76 -14.10 16.23
C ARG A 262 -35.56 -13.28 15.24
N TRP A 263 -36.70 -13.78 14.87
CA TRP A 263 -37.68 -13.07 14.05
C TRP A 263 -38.55 -12.21 14.95
N GLN A 264 -38.55 -10.91 14.75
CA GLN A 264 -39.26 -9.97 15.61
C GLN A 264 -39.94 -8.90 14.74
N GLN A 265 -41.17 -8.53 15.14
CA GLN A 265 -41.87 -7.40 14.55
C GLN A 265 -41.35 -6.12 15.16
N GLU A 266 -41.10 -5.10 14.33
CA GLU A 266 -40.67 -3.81 14.80
C GLU A 266 -41.86 -2.93 15.18
N ASP A 267 -41.79 -2.37 16.38
CA ASP A 267 -42.85 -1.50 16.93
C ASP A 267 -42.71 -0.03 16.49
N GLU A 268 -41.52 0.36 16.01
CA GLU A 268 -41.19 1.72 15.59
C GLU A 268 -40.46 1.72 14.23
N ASP A 269 -40.53 2.87 13.51
CA ASP A 269 -39.76 3.07 12.28
C ASP A 269 -38.26 3.13 12.64
N ILE A 270 -37.47 2.23 12.05
CA ILE A 270 -36.00 2.22 12.21
C ILE A 270 -35.37 2.88 11.00
N GLU A 271 -34.97 4.13 11.15
CA GLU A 271 -34.15 4.82 10.15
C GLU A 271 -32.67 4.50 10.38
N TYR A 272 -31.99 4.02 9.33
CA TYR A 272 -30.56 3.76 9.39
C TYR A 272 -29.81 4.50 8.29
N SER A 273 -28.76 5.18 8.71
CA SER A 273 -27.85 5.92 7.81
C SER A 273 -26.82 4.98 7.20
N LYS A 274 -26.11 5.46 6.19
CA LYS A 274 -24.95 4.76 5.64
C LYS A 274 -23.90 4.35 6.71
N ASN A 275 -23.78 5.08 7.82
CA ASN A 275 -22.86 4.79 8.91
C ASN A 275 -23.33 3.65 9.83
N ASP A 276 -24.64 3.40 9.87
CA ASP A 276 -25.27 2.34 10.65
C ASP A 276 -25.28 1.01 9.89
N LEU A 277 -25.16 1.07 8.56
CA LEU A 277 -25.09 -0.09 7.67
C LEU A 277 -23.92 -1.00 8.11
N ASP A 278 -24.15 -2.30 8.17
CA ASP A 278 -23.20 -3.35 8.58
C ASP A 278 -22.70 -3.28 10.05
N LYS A 279 -23.18 -2.29 10.82
CA LYS A 279 -22.94 -2.19 12.27
C LYS A 279 -24.17 -2.54 13.07
N LYS A 280 -25.28 -1.87 12.77
CA LYS A 280 -26.58 -2.01 13.44
C LYS A 280 -27.58 -2.76 12.55
N VAL A 281 -27.52 -2.51 11.23
CA VAL A 281 -28.39 -3.09 10.23
C VAL A 281 -27.54 -3.73 9.14
N VAL A 282 -27.73 -5.02 8.88
CA VAL A 282 -27.11 -5.73 7.75
C VAL A 282 -28.15 -5.83 6.65
N ASN A 283 -27.76 -5.45 5.44
CA ASN A 283 -28.62 -5.60 4.27
C ASN A 283 -28.00 -6.63 3.29
N PRO A 284 -28.44 -7.89 3.32
CA PRO A 284 -27.91 -8.93 2.44
C PRO A 284 -28.09 -8.63 0.95
N SER A 285 -29.13 -7.87 0.58
CA SER A 285 -29.35 -7.46 -0.82
C SER A 285 -28.27 -6.47 -1.29
N GLN A 286 -27.87 -5.54 -0.43
CA GLN A 286 -26.79 -4.58 -0.73
C GLN A 286 -25.45 -5.32 -0.90
N ILE A 287 -25.10 -6.22 0.02
CA ILE A 287 -23.90 -7.06 -0.09
C ILE A 287 -23.92 -7.86 -1.39
N ARG A 288 -25.06 -8.49 -1.70
CA ARG A 288 -25.24 -9.30 -2.93
C ARG A 288 -25.08 -8.46 -4.19
N ASN A 289 -25.64 -7.26 -4.24
CA ASN A 289 -25.51 -6.37 -5.38
C ASN A 289 -24.04 -5.93 -5.60
N ILE A 290 -23.31 -5.62 -4.52
CA ILE A 290 -21.89 -5.29 -4.61
C ILE A 290 -21.08 -6.49 -5.13
N ILE A 291 -21.27 -7.68 -4.59
CA ILE A 291 -20.52 -8.88 -4.99
C ILE A 291 -20.85 -9.30 -6.43
N ARG A 292 -22.11 -9.21 -6.84
CA ARG A 292 -22.53 -9.50 -8.22
C ARG A 292 -21.89 -8.54 -9.21
N GLU A 293 -21.94 -7.25 -8.91
CA GLU A 293 -21.34 -6.23 -9.76
C GLU A 293 -19.81 -6.35 -9.77
N PHE A 294 -19.20 -6.65 -8.63
CA PHE A 294 -17.77 -6.95 -8.55
C PHE A 294 -17.37 -8.14 -9.43
N ARG A 295 -18.12 -9.26 -9.37
CA ARG A 295 -17.88 -10.41 -10.26
C ARG A 295 -17.94 -10.01 -11.74
N LYS A 296 -18.96 -9.23 -12.12
CA LYS A 296 -19.13 -8.76 -13.49
C LYS A 296 -17.98 -7.84 -13.90
N ALA A 297 -17.65 -6.85 -13.06
CA ALA A 297 -16.55 -5.91 -13.31
C ALA A 297 -15.19 -6.61 -13.44
N LEU A 298 -14.92 -7.65 -12.65
CA LEU A 298 -13.71 -8.46 -12.81
C LEU A 298 -13.58 -9.03 -14.21
N GLN A 299 -14.67 -9.54 -14.77
CA GLN A 299 -14.69 -10.23 -16.06
C GLN A 299 -14.72 -9.28 -17.26
N THR A 300 -15.26 -8.07 -17.08
CA THR A 300 -15.50 -7.15 -18.21
C THR A 300 -14.52 -5.97 -18.25
N GLU A 301 -14.05 -5.50 -17.09
CA GLU A 301 -13.33 -4.22 -17.00
C GLU A 301 -12.01 -4.29 -16.23
N ILE A 302 -11.99 -4.98 -15.07
CA ILE A 302 -10.84 -4.95 -14.17
C ILE A 302 -9.73 -5.88 -14.67
N PHE A 303 -10.08 -7.17 -14.91
CA PHE A 303 -9.15 -8.17 -15.43
C PHE A 303 -9.82 -9.06 -16.50
N PRO A 304 -10.27 -8.50 -17.64
CA PRO A 304 -11.06 -9.24 -18.64
C PRO A 304 -10.33 -10.44 -19.27
N ASN A 305 -9.00 -10.41 -19.30
CA ASN A 305 -8.19 -11.41 -20.00
C ASN A 305 -7.79 -12.61 -19.12
N ARG A 306 -8.40 -12.77 -17.94
CA ARG A 306 -8.12 -13.87 -17.01
C ARG A 306 -8.90 -15.12 -17.35
N VAL A 307 -8.80 -15.60 -18.58
CA VAL A 307 -9.50 -16.79 -19.06
C VAL A 307 -8.49 -17.88 -19.35
N ASP A 308 -8.73 -19.09 -18.86
CA ASP A 308 -7.87 -20.24 -19.12
C ASP A 308 -8.11 -20.86 -20.51
N GLU A 309 -7.34 -21.90 -20.84
CA GLU A 309 -7.44 -22.59 -22.14
C GLU A 309 -8.81 -23.26 -22.38
N LYS A 310 -9.59 -23.46 -21.33
CA LYS A 310 -10.94 -24.07 -21.40
C LYS A 310 -12.04 -23.02 -21.55
N GLY A 311 -11.70 -21.74 -21.39
CA GLY A 311 -12.65 -20.64 -21.38
C GLY A 311 -13.19 -20.31 -19.99
N ASP A 312 -12.65 -20.91 -18.93
CA ASP A 312 -13.05 -20.64 -17.55
C ASP A 312 -12.33 -19.38 -17.03
N TYR A 313 -13.09 -18.49 -16.38
CA TYR A 313 -12.54 -17.27 -15.82
C TYR A 313 -11.81 -17.52 -14.49
N GLU A 314 -10.54 -17.15 -14.41
CA GLU A 314 -9.76 -17.21 -13.19
C GLU A 314 -9.87 -15.91 -12.38
N VAL A 315 -10.53 -16.00 -11.22
CA VAL A 315 -10.67 -14.85 -10.31
C VAL A 315 -9.30 -14.48 -9.74
N PRO A 316 -8.83 -13.22 -9.86
CA PRO A 316 -7.57 -12.76 -9.26
C PRO A 316 -7.57 -12.93 -7.74
N LYS A 317 -6.39 -13.08 -7.13
CA LYS A 317 -6.27 -13.09 -5.66
C LYS A 317 -6.84 -11.81 -5.10
N THR A 318 -7.92 -11.93 -4.33
CA THR A 318 -8.72 -10.82 -3.82
C THR A 318 -8.76 -10.84 -2.30
N LEU A 319 -8.57 -9.68 -1.68
CA LEU A 319 -8.76 -9.46 -0.25
C LEU A 319 -9.94 -8.51 -0.04
N ILE A 320 -10.95 -8.96 0.69
CA ILE A 320 -12.13 -8.17 1.05
C ILE A 320 -12.01 -7.72 2.50
N PHE A 321 -12.15 -6.43 2.74
CA PHE A 321 -12.17 -5.85 4.08
C PHE A 321 -13.60 -5.69 4.57
N ALA A 322 -13.98 -6.49 5.56
CA ALA A 322 -15.26 -6.45 6.22
C ALA A 322 -15.25 -5.55 7.47
N LYS A 323 -16.42 -5.13 7.91
CA LYS A 323 -16.62 -4.23 9.04
C LYS A 323 -16.55 -4.94 10.39
N THR A 324 -17.17 -6.12 10.45
CA THR A 324 -17.28 -6.98 11.64
C THR A 324 -17.11 -8.43 11.24
N ASP A 325 -16.90 -9.30 12.22
CA ASP A 325 -16.76 -10.75 12.00
C ASP A 325 -18.03 -11.37 11.39
N SER A 326 -19.23 -10.95 11.87
CA SER A 326 -20.49 -11.36 11.30
C SER A 326 -20.73 -10.85 9.87
N HIS A 327 -20.26 -9.63 9.57
CA HIS A 327 -20.29 -9.10 8.19
C HIS A 327 -19.38 -9.92 7.27
N ALA A 328 -18.23 -10.37 7.76
CA ALA A 328 -17.35 -11.27 7.00
C ALA A 328 -18.04 -12.60 6.67
N ASP A 329 -18.81 -13.19 7.61
CA ASP A 329 -19.57 -14.42 7.37
C ASP A 329 -20.65 -14.23 6.30
N ASP A 330 -21.39 -13.11 6.34
CA ASP A 330 -22.40 -12.77 5.35
C ASP A 330 -21.77 -12.59 3.95
N ILE A 331 -20.64 -11.89 3.86
CA ILE A 331 -19.90 -11.70 2.61
C ILE A 331 -19.47 -13.05 2.04
N ILE A 332 -18.86 -13.93 2.84
CA ILE A 332 -18.36 -15.24 2.39
C ILE A 332 -19.48 -16.09 1.82
N LYS A 333 -20.62 -16.14 2.54
CA LYS A 333 -21.78 -16.86 2.06
C LYS A 333 -22.24 -16.35 0.70
N ILE A 334 -22.39 -15.03 0.56
CA ILE A 334 -22.84 -14.39 -0.68
C ILE A 334 -21.80 -14.53 -1.80
N VAL A 335 -20.50 -14.42 -1.51
CA VAL A 335 -19.44 -14.65 -2.50
C VAL A 335 -19.52 -16.06 -3.06
N ARG A 336 -19.65 -17.08 -2.21
CA ARG A 336 -19.77 -18.48 -2.68
C ARG A 336 -21.01 -18.70 -3.54
N GLU A 337 -22.15 -18.12 -3.16
CA GLU A 337 -23.39 -18.18 -3.93
C GLU A 337 -23.26 -17.46 -5.30
N GLU A 338 -22.73 -16.23 -5.33
CA GLU A 338 -22.68 -15.44 -6.57
C GLU A 338 -21.58 -15.90 -7.54
N PHE A 339 -20.49 -16.50 -7.04
CA PHE A 339 -19.46 -17.08 -7.91
C PHE A 339 -19.74 -18.55 -8.27
N ASP A 340 -20.78 -19.17 -7.66
CA ASP A 340 -21.11 -20.59 -7.81
C ASP A 340 -19.92 -21.51 -7.44
N GLU A 341 -19.28 -21.22 -6.30
CA GLU A 341 -18.03 -21.84 -5.88
C GLU A 341 -18.10 -22.41 -4.45
N GLY A 342 -17.31 -23.44 -4.19
CA GLY A 342 -17.29 -24.15 -2.92
C GLY A 342 -16.54 -23.43 -1.78
N ASN A 343 -16.47 -24.13 -0.64
CA ASN A 343 -15.90 -23.60 0.59
C ASN A 343 -14.40 -23.24 0.50
N GLU A 344 -13.66 -23.86 -0.42
CA GLU A 344 -12.23 -23.58 -0.58
C GLU A 344 -11.97 -22.29 -1.38
N PHE A 345 -12.94 -21.83 -2.16
CA PHE A 345 -12.80 -20.65 -2.99
C PHE A 345 -12.68 -19.36 -2.18
N CYS A 346 -13.55 -19.19 -1.18
CA CYS A 346 -13.60 -18.00 -0.34
C CYS A 346 -13.50 -18.39 1.14
N LYS A 347 -12.52 -17.85 1.86
CA LYS A 347 -12.25 -18.15 3.26
C LYS A 347 -12.24 -16.88 4.11
N LYS A 348 -12.67 -17.03 5.37
CA LYS A 348 -12.49 -16.00 6.41
C LYS A 348 -11.10 -16.12 7.00
N ILE A 349 -10.38 -15.01 7.10
CA ILE A 349 -9.08 -14.92 7.79
C ILE A 349 -9.20 -13.88 8.90
N THR A 350 -9.56 -14.32 10.09
CA THR A 350 -9.68 -13.52 11.30
C THR A 350 -9.14 -14.33 12.49
N TYR A 351 -8.97 -13.69 13.65
CA TYR A 351 -8.50 -14.38 14.87
C TYR A 351 -9.52 -15.38 15.46
N LYS A 352 -10.79 -15.29 15.06
CA LYS A 352 -11.92 -16.08 15.58
C LYS A 352 -12.37 -17.15 14.59
N ILE A 353 -11.47 -18.05 14.21
CA ILE A 353 -11.79 -19.16 13.30
C ILE A 353 -11.29 -20.49 13.88
N ASP A 354 -11.96 -21.59 13.50
CA ASP A 354 -11.60 -22.95 13.94
C ASP A 354 -10.29 -23.46 13.30
N GLU A 355 -9.95 -22.98 12.10
CA GLU A 355 -8.73 -23.32 11.37
C GLU A 355 -7.59 -22.37 11.78
N ASP A 356 -6.35 -22.87 11.89
CA ASP A 356 -5.20 -22.00 12.22
C ASP A 356 -5.04 -20.87 11.20
N PRO A 357 -5.17 -19.59 11.64
CA PRO A 357 -5.11 -18.45 10.75
C PRO A 357 -3.79 -18.34 9.95
N LYS A 358 -2.67 -18.77 10.54
CA LYS A 358 -1.36 -18.73 9.89
C LYS A 358 -1.27 -19.76 8.76
N SER A 359 -1.84 -20.95 8.95
CA SER A 359 -1.92 -21.98 7.92
C SER A 359 -2.77 -21.54 6.74
N LEU A 360 -3.94 -20.97 7.03
CA LEU A 360 -4.86 -20.46 6.02
C LEU A 360 -4.24 -19.30 5.21
N LEU A 361 -3.53 -18.41 5.89
CA LEU A 361 -2.81 -17.32 5.24
C LEU A 361 -1.69 -17.84 4.33
N ASN A 362 -0.95 -18.87 4.76
CA ASN A 362 0.05 -19.53 3.92
C ASN A 362 -0.57 -20.15 2.67
N ARG A 363 -1.73 -20.78 2.80
CA ARG A 363 -2.48 -21.29 1.64
C ARG A 363 -2.91 -20.16 0.71
N PHE A 364 -3.41 -19.05 1.26
CA PHE A 364 -3.80 -17.88 0.45
C PHE A 364 -2.62 -17.29 -0.34
N ARG A 365 -1.41 -17.31 0.23
CA ARG A 365 -0.19 -16.85 -0.45
C ARG A 365 0.30 -17.77 -1.56
N ASN A 366 0.34 -19.08 -1.27
CA ASN A 366 1.20 -20.02 -2.00
C ASN A 366 0.40 -21.07 -2.78
N SER A 367 -0.94 -21.13 -2.60
CA SER A 367 -1.79 -22.11 -3.25
C SER A 367 -2.80 -21.45 -4.17
N TYR A 368 -3.33 -22.20 -5.12
CA TYR A 368 -4.38 -21.71 -6.01
C TYR A 368 -5.61 -21.25 -5.21
N TYR A 369 -6.12 -22.09 -4.31
CA TYR A 369 -7.19 -21.75 -3.37
C TYR A 369 -6.65 -21.38 -1.98
N PRO A 370 -7.34 -20.46 -1.26
CA PRO A 370 -8.52 -19.70 -1.67
C PRO A 370 -8.19 -18.60 -2.69
N ARG A 371 -9.16 -18.25 -3.56
CA ARG A 371 -9.05 -17.12 -4.49
C ARG A 371 -9.39 -15.82 -3.80
N ILE A 372 -10.40 -15.85 -2.91
CA ILE A 372 -10.87 -14.69 -2.15
C ILE A 372 -10.66 -14.93 -0.66
N ALA A 373 -10.10 -13.97 0.02
CA ALA A 373 -10.02 -13.93 1.48
C ALA A 373 -10.84 -12.75 2.01
N VAL A 374 -11.60 -12.97 3.09
CA VAL A 374 -12.34 -11.92 3.79
C VAL A 374 -11.76 -11.74 5.16
N THR A 375 -11.41 -10.50 5.51
CA THR A 375 -10.80 -10.17 6.80
C THR A 375 -11.47 -8.97 7.43
N VAL A 376 -11.38 -8.87 8.75
CA VAL A 376 -11.76 -7.65 9.50
C VAL A 376 -10.50 -6.82 9.77
N ASP A 377 -9.52 -7.39 10.46
CA ASP A 377 -8.31 -6.66 10.90
C ASP A 377 -7.01 -7.46 10.75
N MET A 378 -7.06 -8.80 10.79
CA MET A 378 -5.87 -9.65 10.90
C MET A 378 -4.85 -9.47 9.79
N ILE A 379 -5.30 -9.27 8.55
CA ILE A 379 -4.41 -9.05 7.40
C ILE A 379 -4.07 -7.56 7.23
N ALA A 380 -4.67 -6.69 8.01
CA ALA A 380 -4.40 -5.25 7.92
C ALA A 380 -2.98 -4.90 8.37
N THR A 381 -2.39 -5.67 9.31
CA THR A 381 -1.04 -5.43 9.82
C THR A 381 -0.12 -6.62 9.56
N GLY A 382 1.10 -6.32 9.14
CA GLY A 382 2.23 -7.25 9.16
C GLY A 382 2.24 -8.40 8.13
N THR A 383 1.22 -8.63 7.32
CA THR A 383 1.12 -9.81 6.47
C THR A 383 1.48 -9.53 5.01
N ASP A 384 2.46 -10.20 4.45
CA ASP A 384 2.88 -10.06 3.05
C ASP A 384 2.18 -11.10 2.16
N VAL A 385 1.34 -10.68 1.22
CA VAL A 385 0.66 -11.53 0.22
C VAL A 385 0.99 -10.98 -1.17
N LYS A 386 2.13 -11.38 -1.72
CA LYS A 386 2.64 -10.87 -2.99
C LYS A 386 1.68 -11.05 -4.18
N PRO A 387 0.98 -12.21 -4.35
CA PRO A 387 0.09 -12.42 -5.49
C PRO A 387 -1.25 -11.69 -5.38
N LEU A 388 -1.45 -10.83 -4.39
CA LEU A 388 -2.70 -10.10 -4.18
C LEU A 388 -2.88 -9.01 -5.25
N GLU A 389 -3.96 -9.07 -6.01
CA GLU A 389 -4.23 -8.19 -7.15
C GLU A 389 -5.45 -7.29 -6.95
N VAL A 390 -6.36 -7.64 -6.05
CA VAL A 390 -7.57 -6.85 -5.78
C VAL A 390 -7.77 -6.65 -4.28
N LEU A 391 -8.07 -5.42 -3.89
CA LEU A 391 -8.52 -5.04 -2.55
C LEU A 391 -9.95 -4.50 -2.64
N LEU A 392 -10.93 -5.22 -2.10
CA LEU A 392 -12.32 -4.76 -2.05
C LEU A 392 -12.65 -4.19 -0.66
N PHE A 393 -12.95 -2.90 -0.61
CA PHE A 393 -13.34 -2.20 0.62
C PHE A 393 -14.86 -2.24 0.79
N MET A 394 -15.32 -3.05 1.73
CA MET A 394 -16.70 -3.09 2.22
C MET A 394 -16.81 -2.51 3.65
N ARG A 395 -15.79 -1.78 4.09
CA ARG A 395 -15.78 -1.00 5.32
C ARG A 395 -15.22 0.40 5.07
N ASP A 396 -15.80 1.40 5.72
CA ASP A 396 -15.22 2.74 5.77
C ASP A 396 -14.01 2.75 6.72
N VAL A 397 -12.93 3.38 6.30
CA VAL A 397 -11.69 3.52 7.05
C VAL A 397 -11.42 4.99 7.31
N LYS A 398 -11.60 5.42 8.55
CA LYS A 398 -11.45 6.84 8.94
C LYS A 398 -9.99 7.26 9.14
N SER A 399 -9.15 6.33 9.60
CA SER A 399 -7.72 6.59 9.81
C SER A 399 -6.95 6.50 8.50
N ILE A 400 -6.25 7.56 8.12
CA ILE A 400 -5.38 7.59 6.95
C ILE A 400 -4.28 6.53 7.05
N ASN A 401 -3.63 6.41 8.19
CA ASN A 401 -2.54 5.46 8.41
C ASN A 401 -3.02 4.01 8.28
N TYR A 402 -4.23 3.72 8.78
CA TYR A 402 -4.80 2.38 8.66
C TYR A 402 -5.19 2.06 7.23
N PHE A 403 -5.76 3.03 6.50
CA PHE A 403 -6.05 2.90 5.07
C PHE A 403 -4.78 2.64 4.25
N GLU A 404 -3.70 3.39 4.52
CA GLU A 404 -2.40 3.19 3.85
C GLU A 404 -1.81 1.80 4.13
N GLN A 405 -1.94 1.29 5.34
CA GLN A 405 -1.53 -0.08 5.67
C GLN A 405 -2.35 -1.13 4.91
N MET A 406 -3.68 -0.96 4.82
CA MET A 406 -4.56 -1.83 4.03
C MET A 406 -4.19 -1.77 2.54
N LYS A 407 -4.04 -0.58 1.97
CA LYS A 407 -3.59 -0.35 0.59
C LYS A 407 -2.24 -1.00 0.32
N GLY A 408 -1.31 -0.88 1.27
CA GLY A 408 0.02 -1.47 1.20
C GLY A 408 0.06 -2.99 1.05
N ARG A 409 -1.08 -3.70 1.22
CA ARG A 409 -1.17 -5.15 0.97
C ARG A 409 -1.14 -5.50 -0.51
N GLY A 410 -1.69 -4.64 -1.36
CA GLY A 410 -1.69 -4.83 -2.81
C GLY A 410 -0.40 -4.43 -3.51
N THR A 411 0.45 -3.63 -2.86
CA THR A 411 1.57 -2.96 -3.53
C THR A 411 2.74 -3.86 -3.92
N ARG A 412 2.82 -5.09 -3.41
CA ARG A 412 3.97 -5.98 -3.59
C ARG A 412 4.18 -6.41 -5.03
N THR A 413 5.42 -6.36 -5.48
CA THR A 413 5.85 -7.02 -6.71
C THR A 413 6.01 -8.53 -6.48
N ILE A 414 5.82 -9.31 -7.54
CA ILE A 414 6.04 -10.74 -7.58
C ILE A 414 6.63 -11.11 -8.94
N ASP A 415 7.53 -12.06 -8.97
CA ASP A 415 8.04 -12.61 -10.22
C ASP A 415 6.97 -13.46 -10.93
N SER A 416 7.08 -13.54 -12.25
CA SER A 416 6.07 -14.20 -13.10
C SER A 416 5.92 -15.69 -12.79
N ASP A 417 7.01 -16.39 -12.53
CA ASP A 417 6.97 -17.83 -12.28
C ASP A 417 6.25 -18.14 -10.98
N THR A 418 6.54 -17.38 -9.92
CA THR A 418 5.85 -17.49 -8.64
C THR A 418 4.38 -17.09 -8.75
N LEU A 419 4.06 -16.06 -9.54
CA LEU A 419 2.68 -15.64 -9.76
C LEU A 419 1.89 -16.73 -10.50
N MET A 420 2.43 -17.32 -11.56
CA MET A 420 1.79 -18.39 -12.34
C MET A 420 1.56 -19.67 -11.53
N GLN A 421 2.33 -19.93 -10.48
CA GLN A 421 2.08 -21.06 -9.58
C GLN A 421 0.75 -20.92 -8.82
N VAL A 422 0.34 -19.70 -8.50
CA VAL A 422 -0.89 -19.40 -7.73
C VAL A 422 -2.01 -18.80 -8.59
N SER A 423 -1.70 -18.26 -9.75
CA SER A 423 -2.66 -17.67 -10.70
C SER A 423 -2.19 -17.99 -12.12
N LYS A 424 -2.76 -19.06 -12.70
CA LYS A 424 -2.27 -19.65 -13.96
C LYS A 424 -2.40 -18.75 -15.17
N THR A 425 -3.40 -17.88 -15.18
CA THR A 425 -3.66 -16.92 -16.26
C THR A 425 -2.92 -15.59 -16.08
N ALA A 426 -2.27 -15.39 -14.92
CA ALA A 426 -1.55 -14.17 -14.60
C ALA A 426 -0.10 -14.25 -15.08
N VAL A 427 0.23 -13.53 -16.14
CA VAL A 427 1.62 -13.47 -16.65
C VAL A 427 2.48 -12.52 -15.81
N HIS A 428 1.98 -11.34 -15.52
CA HIS A 428 2.67 -10.32 -14.71
C HIS A 428 1.69 -9.58 -13.80
N LYS A 429 2.17 -9.18 -12.62
CA LYS A 429 1.46 -8.24 -11.76
C LYS A 429 2.00 -6.84 -12.02
N THR A 430 1.34 -6.10 -12.92
CA THR A 430 1.73 -4.73 -13.28
C THR A 430 1.13 -3.67 -12.36
N HIS A 431 -0.01 -3.96 -11.76
CA HIS A 431 -0.76 -3.10 -10.85
C HIS A 431 -1.67 -3.95 -9.94
N PHE A 432 -2.31 -3.31 -8.99
CA PHE A 432 -3.44 -3.89 -8.27
C PHE A 432 -4.63 -2.92 -8.32
N VAL A 433 -5.83 -3.42 -8.04
CA VAL A 433 -7.04 -2.62 -8.11
C VAL A 433 -7.67 -2.51 -6.72
N ILE A 434 -7.98 -1.29 -6.32
CA ILE A 434 -8.82 -1.01 -5.16
C ILE A 434 -10.25 -0.89 -5.65
N VAL A 435 -11.11 -1.81 -5.21
CA VAL A 435 -12.55 -1.72 -5.45
C VAL A 435 -13.20 -1.09 -4.22
N ASP A 436 -13.78 0.09 -4.39
CA ASP A 436 -14.37 0.86 -3.31
C ASP A 436 -15.90 0.78 -3.35
N ALA A 437 -16.48 0.03 -2.41
CA ALA A 437 -17.93 -0.15 -2.31
C ALA A 437 -18.62 0.79 -1.29
N VAL A 438 -17.84 1.59 -0.54
CA VAL A 438 -18.35 2.40 0.59
C VAL A 438 -17.86 3.85 0.59
N GLY A 439 -17.10 4.26 -0.41
CA GLY A 439 -16.50 5.59 -0.50
C GLY A 439 -15.26 5.75 0.38
N ALA A 440 -14.56 4.65 0.70
CA ALA A 440 -13.36 4.69 1.52
C ALA A 440 -12.22 5.49 0.87
N THR A 441 -12.13 5.54 -0.45
CA THR A 441 -11.12 6.31 -1.20
C THR A 441 -11.49 7.79 -1.36
N LYS A 442 -12.78 8.13 -1.31
CA LYS A 442 -13.29 9.50 -1.53
C LYS A 442 -13.35 10.37 -0.27
N SER A 443 -13.25 9.76 0.93
CA SER A 443 -13.24 10.55 2.18
C SER A 443 -11.97 11.40 2.25
N LYS A 444 -12.02 12.60 2.83
CA LYS A 444 -11.00 13.69 2.89
C LYS A 444 -9.50 13.32 3.06
N LYS A 445 -9.11 12.13 2.70
CA LYS A 445 -7.74 11.62 2.69
C LYS A 445 -7.05 12.06 1.41
N THR A 446 -6.52 13.26 1.40
CA THR A 446 -5.87 13.88 0.24
C THR A 446 -4.64 13.10 -0.24
N ASP A 447 -4.02 12.28 0.60
CA ASP A 447 -2.74 11.63 0.32
C ASP A 447 -2.85 10.22 -0.28
N SER A 448 -4.05 9.67 -0.47
CA SER A 448 -4.27 8.32 -1.00
C SER A 448 -4.81 8.28 -2.43
N ARG A 449 -4.51 9.30 -3.23
CA ARG A 449 -4.92 9.33 -4.65
C ARG A 449 -4.02 8.43 -5.48
N PRO A 450 -4.56 7.72 -6.52
CA PRO A 450 -3.75 7.00 -7.48
C PRO A 450 -2.83 7.96 -8.24
N LEU A 451 -1.70 7.45 -8.74
CA LEU A 451 -0.82 8.22 -9.62
C LEU A 451 -1.53 8.60 -10.94
N GLU A 452 -2.37 7.71 -11.46
CA GLU A 452 -3.18 8.02 -12.64
C GLU A 452 -4.34 8.94 -12.26
N ARG A 453 -4.26 10.21 -12.65
CA ARG A 453 -5.25 11.25 -12.32
C ARG A 453 -6.00 11.82 -13.52
N LYS A 454 -5.46 11.61 -14.72
CA LYS A 454 -6.07 12.04 -16.00
C LYS A 454 -6.24 10.84 -16.94
N PRO A 455 -6.97 9.81 -16.53
CA PRO A 455 -7.10 8.60 -17.35
C PRO A 455 -7.74 8.87 -18.72
N THR A 456 -8.52 9.92 -18.90
CA THR A 456 -9.18 10.31 -20.15
C THR A 456 -8.25 10.92 -21.20
N ILE A 457 -7.02 11.31 -20.84
CA ILE A 457 -6.09 11.95 -21.76
C ILE A 457 -5.16 10.89 -22.33
N ALA A 458 -5.04 10.76 -23.64
CA ALA A 458 -4.13 9.80 -24.27
C ALA A 458 -2.67 10.09 -23.90
N LEU A 459 -1.80 9.06 -23.89
CA LEU A 459 -0.37 9.23 -23.57
C LEU A 459 0.29 10.29 -24.45
N LYS A 460 -0.03 10.29 -25.75
CA LYS A 460 0.46 11.28 -26.71
C LYS A 460 0.09 12.71 -26.28
N ASP A 461 -1.14 12.90 -25.82
CA ASP A 461 -1.65 14.22 -25.44
C ASP A 461 -1.06 14.69 -24.10
N LEU A 462 -0.82 13.76 -23.14
CA LEU A 462 -0.08 14.06 -21.91
C LEU A 462 1.36 14.52 -22.22
N LEU A 463 2.06 13.80 -23.10
CA LEU A 463 3.40 14.17 -23.56
C LEU A 463 3.40 15.55 -24.23
N GLY A 464 2.42 15.78 -25.11
CA GLY A 464 2.23 17.06 -25.78
C GLY A 464 1.91 18.21 -24.81
N ALA A 465 1.01 18.00 -23.86
CA ALA A 465 0.60 19.01 -22.89
C ALA A 465 1.78 19.48 -22.02
N ILE A 466 2.59 18.55 -21.51
CA ILE A 466 3.78 18.89 -20.71
C ILE A 466 4.82 19.63 -21.57
N THR A 467 5.03 19.20 -22.80
CA THR A 467 5.94 19.89 -23.73
C THR A 467 5.44 21.30 -24.09
N MET A 468 4.13 21.54 -24.08
CA MET A 468 3.52 22.85 -24.31
C MET A 468 3.46 23.72 -23.05
N GLY A 469 3.94 23.25 -21.92
CA GLY A 469 4.05 24.03 -20.67
C GLY A 469 2.84 23.93 -19.74
N VAL A 470 2.05 22.85 -19.81
CA VAL A 470 1.03 22.58 -18.79
C VAL A 470 1.74 22.21 -17.48
N GLU A 471 1.41 22.92 -16.40
CA GLU A 471 2.05 22.80 -15.07
C GLU A 471 1.13 22.12 -14.03
N GLU A 472 0.05 21.48 -14.46
CA GLU A 472 -0.91 20.82 -13.55
C GLU A 472 -0.34 19.50 -13.03
N GLU A 473 -0.39 19.30 -11.71
CA GLU A 473 0.04 18.09 -11.00
C GLU A 473 -0.52 16.80 -11.61
N ASP A 474 -1.81 16.81 -11.95
CA ASP A 474 -2.53 15.65 -12.47
C ASP A 474 -1.96 15.14 -13.81
N PHE A 475 -1.44 16.03 -14.67
CA PHE A 475 -0.79 15.66 -15.93
C PHE A 475 0.56 14.98 -15.68
N PHE A 476 1.35 15.53 -14.79
CA PHE A 476 2.67 15.02 -14.44
C PHE A 476 2.59 13.64 -13.81
N LEU A 477 1.70 13.45 -12.83
CA LEU A 477 1.55 12.17 -12.14
C LEU A 477 0.94 11.09 -13.04
N SER A 478 -0.03 11.45 -13.90
CA SER A 478 -0.58 10.51 -14.88
C SER A 478 0.47 10.07 -15.91
N LEU A 479 1.28 11.02 -16.40
CA LEU A 479 2.38 10.67 -17.30
C LEU A 479 3.40 9.78 -16.59
N ALA A 480 3.83 10.13 -15.37
CA ALA A 480 4.76 9.31 -14.59
C ALA A 480 4.26 7.87 -14.44
N ASN A 481 3.00 7.67 -14.06
CA ASN A 481 2.40 6.35 -13.93
C ASN A 481 2.47 5.53 -15.23
N ARG A 482 2.16 6.15 -16.37
CA ARG A 482 2.19 5.46 -17.67
C ARG A 482 3.62 5.12 -18.12
N LEU A 483 4.57 6.01 -17.87
CA LEU A 483 5.99 5.74 -18.16
C LEU A 483 6.55 4.62 -17.28
N ILE A 484 6.13 4.53 -16.01
CA ILE A 484 6.49 3.43 -15.11
C ILE A 484 5.95 2.09 -15.65
N ARG A 485 4.71 2.06 -16.10
CA ARG A 485 4.11 0.86 -16.71
C ARG A 485 4.85 0.46 -17.99
N LEU A 486 5.14 1.43 -18.84
CA LEU A 486 5.89 1.22 -20.08
C LEU A 486 7.30 0.68 -19.83
N GLN A 487 8.01 1.22 -18.83
CA GLN A 487 9.34 0.75 -18.41
C GLN A 487 9.39 -0.76 -18.13
N ASN A 488 8.30 -1.33 -17.60
CA ASN A 488 8.21 -2.76 -17.29
C ASN A 488 7.87 -3.64 -18.51
N GLN A 489 7.46 -3.04 -19.62
CA GLN A 489 7.03 -3.74 -20.83
C GLN A 489 8.08 -3.73 -21.95
N ILE A 490 8.98 -2.74 -21.92
CA ILE A 490 9.95 -2.49 -23.02
C ILE A 490 11.20 -3.36 -22.91
N THR A 491 11.75 -3.69 -24.06
CA THR A 491 12.99 -4.47 -24.20
C THR A 491 14.24 -3.63 -23.92
N GLU A 492 15.38 -4.29 -23.59
CA GLU A 492 16.64 -3.58 -23.34
C GLU A 492 17.09 -2.71 -24.52
N LYS A 493 16.89 -3.16 -25.77
CA LYS A 493 17.20 -2.36 -26.96
C LYS A 493 16.35 -1.09 -27.08
N GLU A 494 15.11 -1.15 -26.62
CA GLU A 494 14.21 0.01 -26.58
C GLU A 494 14.59 0.97 -25.46
N LYS A 495 15.07 0.46 -24.32
CA LYS A 495 15.61 1.26 -23.22
C LYS A 495 16.88 2.02 -23.66
N GLU A 496 17.80 1.38 -24.39
CA GLU A 496 19.00 2.03 -24.91
C GLU A 496 18.65 3.21 -25.84
N LYS A 497 17.71 3.00 -26.77
CA LYS A 497 17.26 4.08 -27.66
C LYS A 497 16.54 5.22 -26.92
N LEU A 498 15.79 4.90 -25.86
CA LEU A 498 15.18 5.91 -25.01
C LEU A 498 16.22 6.80 -24.33
N LEU A 499 17.33 6.22 -23.86
CA LEU A 499 18.43 6.97 -23.28
C LEU A 499 19.01 7.98 -24.30
N ASP A 500 19.14 7.60 -25.55
CA ASP A 500 19.64 8.48 -26.62
C ASP A 500 18.72 9.70 -26.83
N TYR A 501 17.39 9.46 -26.91
CA TYR A 501 16.42 10.54 -27.16
C TYR A 501 16.14 11.41 -25.93
N SER A 502 16.36 10.89 -24.72
CA SER A 502 16.14 11.59 -23.45
C SER A 502 17.36 12.36 -22.93
N GLY A 503 18.48 12.33 -23.66
CA GLY A 503 19.73 12.92 -23.18
C GLY A 503 20.39 12.14 -22.06
N GLY A 504 20.24 10.80 -22.07
CA GLY A 504 20.86 9.89 -21.09
C GLY A 504 19.97 9.55 -19.89
N LYS A 505 18.72 10.00 -19.85
CA LYS A 505 17.79 9.69 -18.76
C LYS A 505 16.95 8.46 -19.09
N SER A 506 16.88 7.50 -18.15
CA SER A 506 15.96 6.37 -18.24
C SER A 506 14.50 6.79 -17.97
N LEU A 507 13.52 6.00 -18.43
CA LEU A 507 12.10 6.24 -18.09
C LEU A 507 11.87 6.30 -16.57
N LYS A 508 12.60 5.51 -15.80
CA LYS A 508 12.60 5.53 -14.36
C LYS A 508 13.03 6.90 -13.78
N GLN A 509 14.11 7.47 -14.31
CA GLN A 509 14.58 8.80 -13.90
C GLN A 509 13.60 9.89 -14.30
N ILE A 510 13.08 9.83 -15.53
CA ILE A 510 12.07 10.78 -16.02
C ILE A 510 10.80 10.71 -15.16
N SER A 511 10.31 9.51 -14.86
CA SER A 511 9.14 9.35 -13.99
C SER A 511 9.37 9.88 -12.58
N LYS A 512 10.57 9.71 -12.04
CA LYS A 512 10.94 10.25 -10.73
C LYS A 512 10.97 11.78 -10.75
N GLU A 513 11.53 12.40 -11.78
CA GLU A 513 11.53 13.87 -11.93
C GLU A 513 10.11 14.43 -12.02
N LEU A 514 9.20 13.74 -12.75
CA LEU A 514 7.81 14.14 -12.85
C LEU A 514 7.07 14.09 -11.49
N ILE A 515 7.34 13.07 -10.68
CA ILE A 515 6.76 12.93 -9.34
C ILE A 515 7.36 13.98 -8.40
N ASN A 516 8.68 14.14 -8.39
CA ASN A 516 9.38 15.06 -7.51
C ASN A 516 8.99 16.52 -7.76
N ALA A 517 8.51 16.87 -8.94
CA ALA A 517 8.01 18.21 -9.25
C ALA A 517 6.85 18.67 -8.36
N PHE A 518 6.12 17.71 -7.76
CA PHE A 518 5.00 17.95 -6.85
C PHE A 518 5.17 17.30 -5.47
N ASP A 519 6.35 16.73 -5.21
CA ASP A 519 6.67 16.20 -3.90
C ASP A 519 6.95 17.32 -2.92
N ALA A 520 6.19 17.36 -1.82
CA ALA A 520 6.28 18.44 -0.84
C ALA A 520 7.66 18.52 -0.17
N ASP A 521 8.32 17.36 -0.02
CA ASP A 521 9.60 17.27 0.68
C ASP A 521 10.76 17.71 -0.23
N GLU A 522 10.70 17.36 -1.52
CA GLU A 522 11.69 17.85 -2.49
C GLU A 522 11.56 19.37 -2.74
N ILE A 523 10.32 19.88 -2.81
CA ILE A 523 10.05 21.32 -2.89
C ILE A 523 10.60 22.03 -1.66
N GLU A 524 10.35 21.48 -0.48
CA GLU A 524 10.82 22.03 0.80
C GLU A 524 12.34 22.08 0.87
N LYS A 525 13.01 21.02 0.47
CA LYS A 525 14.48 20.92 0.45
C LYS A 525 15.11 22.01 -0.43
N ILE A 526 14.60 22.20 -1.65
CA ILE A 526 15.10 23.24 -2.56
C ILE A 526 14.78 24.64 -2.03
N ALA A 527 13.60 24.84 -1.44
CA ALA A 527 13.23 26.08 -0.81
C ALA A 527 14.19 26.43 0.35
N GLN A 528 14.53 25.45 1.19
CA GLN A 528 15.53 25.64 2.26
C GLN A 528 16.93 25.97 1.72
N GLU A 529 17.37 25.31 0.65
CA GLU A 529 18.65 25.63 -0.01
C GLU A 529 18.66 27.05 -0.56
N LYS A 530 17.56 27.54 -1.12
CA LYS A 530 17.41 28.91 -1.60
C LYS A 530 17.44 29.93 -0.46
N VAL A 531 16.80 29.63 0.66
CA VAL A 531 16.76 30.52 1.83
C VAL A 531 18.04 30.43 2.65
N ALA A 532 18.77 29.32 2.63
CA ALA A 532 20.08 29.17 3.34
C ALA A 532 21.15 30.16 2.87
N SER A 533 20.99 30.78 1.70
CA SER A 533 21.85 31.88 1.23
C SER A 533 21.49 33.24 1.87
N THR A 534 20.38 33.32 2.64
CA THR A 534 19.96 34.53 3.37
C THR A 534 20.46 34.44 4.84
N PRO A 535 20.96 35.51 5.45
CA PRO A 535 21.46 35.48 6.83
C PRO A 535 20.40 34.93 7.81
N PRO A 536 20.79 34.11 8.81
CA PRO A 536 19.88 33.58 9.79
C PRO A 536 19.19 34.72 10.58
N GLY A 537 17.86 34.81 10.48
CA GLY A 537 17.05 35.81 11.18
C GLY A 537 16.27 36.78 10.30
N ASP A 538 16.58 36.91 9.01
CA ASP A 538 15.96 37.88 8.10
C ASP A 538 14.87 37.28 7.18
N CYS A 539 14.65 35.97 7.21
CA CYS A 539 13.63 35.33 6.35
C CYS A 539 12.22 35.44 6.96
N THR A 540 11.38 36.20 6.32
CA THR A 540 9.95 36.28 6.71
C THR A 540 9.16 35.08 6.18
N PRO A 541 8.02 34.70 6.82
CA PRO A 541 7.15 33.64 6.32
C PRO A 541 6.70 33.84 4.86
N ALA A 542 6.54 35.09 4.42
CA ALA A 542 6.17 35.41 3.05
C ALA A 542 7.29 35.10 2.05
N GLN A 543 8.53 35.42 2.38
CA GLN A 543 9.71 35.10 1.55
C GLN A 543 9.95 33.58 1.46
N TYR A 544 9.65 32.84 2.53
CA TYR A 544 9.74 31.39 2.53
C TYR A 544 8.68 30.75 1.60
N GLU A 545 7.44 31.24 1.64
CA GLU A 545 6.38 30.78 0.72
C GLU A 545 6.68 31.13 -0.74
N GLU A 546 7.34 32.25 -0.99
CA GLU A 546 7.81 32.62 -2.33
C GLU A 546 8.92 31.68 -2.81
N ALA A 547 9.89 31.36 -1.94
CA ALA A 547 10.97 30.40 -2.23
C ALA A 547 10.41 28.99 -2.52
N ARG A 548 9.34 28.56 -1.83
CA ARG A 548 8.66 27.29 -2.12
C ARG A 548 8.00 27.28 -3.50
N LYS A 549 7.33 28.35 -3.87
CA LYS A 549 6.72 28.48 -5.21
C LYS A 549 7.78 28.46 -6.31
N GLU A 550 8.87 29.20 -6.11
CA GLU A 550 9.99 29.19 -7.06
C GLU A 550 10.66 27.80 -7.16
N ALA A 551 10.84 27.11 -6.03
CA ALA A 551 11.37 25.76 -5.99
C ALA A 551 10.47 24.77 -6.78
N GLN A 552 9.18 24.85 -6.59
CA GLN A 552 8.21 24.03 -7.34
C GLN A 552 8.27 24.33 -8.84
N GLN A 553 8.26 25.60 -9.24
CA GLN A 553 8.36 25.97 -10.64
C GLN A 553 9.66 25.52 -11.29
N GLU A 554 10.75 25.52 -10.55
CA GLU A 554 12.05 25.02 -11.02
C GLU A 554 11.99 23.52 -11.28
N LEU A 555 11.45 22.72 -10.35
CA LEU A 555 11.27 21.28 -10.51
C LEU A 555 10.34 20.93 -11.68
N ILE A 556 9.22 21.65 -11.84
CA ILE A 556 8.31 21.51 -12.96
C ILE A 556 9.04 21.74 -14.30
N ARG A 557 9.79 22.84 -14.40
CA ARG A 557 10.57 23.14 -15.61
C ARG A 557 11.63 22.08 -15.89
N GLN A 558 12.35 21.65 -14.86
CA GLN A 558 13.38 20.61 -15.00
C GLN A 558 12.78 19.29 -15.53
N ALA A 559 11.65 18.85 -14.99
CA ALA A 559 10.95 17.66 -15.44
C ALA A 559 10.44 17.81 -16.89
N ALA A 560 9.86 18.98 -17.22
CA ALA A 560 9.27 19.25 -18.53
C ALA A 560 10.34 19.36 -19.66
N THR A 561 11.53 19.90 -19.36
CA THR A 561 12.60 20.08 -20.37
C THR A 561 13.15 18.78 -20.95
N THR A 562 12.92 17.65 -20.29
CA THR A 562 13.31 16.34 -20.81
C THR A 562 12.51 15.94 -22.04
N PHE A 563 11.25 16.41 -22.15
CA PHE A 563 10.35 16.04 -23.25
C PHE A 563 10.61 16.92 -24.48
N ASN A 564 10.82 16.24 -25.61
CA ASN A 564 10.99 16.84 -26.92
C ASN A 564 10.23 16.01 -27.97
N GLY A 565 10.06 16.57 -29.17
CA GLY A 565 9.27 15.92 -30.22
C GLY A 565 9.73 14.50 -30.57
N GLN A 566 11.06 14.27 -30.59
CA GLN A 566 11.62 12.95 -30.93
C GLN A 566 11.39 11.93 -29.81
N LEU A 567 11.60 12.32 -28.56
CA LEU A 567 11.35 11.46 -27.40
C LEU A 567 9.86 11.12 -27.29
N ASN A 568 8.99 12.11 -27.44
CA ASN A 568 7.54 11.93 -27.35
C ASN A 568 7.02 10.97 -28.42
N GLU A 569 7.46 11.15 -29.65
CA GLU A 569 7.11 10.26 -30.76
C GLU A 569 7.64 8.84 -30.52
N TYR A 570 8.85 8.70 -30.03
CA TYR A 570 9.42 7.39 -29.73
C TYR A 570 8.68 6.68 -28.60
N ILE A 571 8.37 7.38 -27.49
CA ILE A 571 7.58 6.83 -26.38
C ILE A 571 6.19 6.37 -26.87
N ASP A 572 5.51 7.19 -27.65
CA ASP A 572 4.19 6.87 -28.20
C ASP A 572 4.24 5.64 -29.12
N ASN A 573 5.25 5.55 -29.98
CA ASN A 573 5.44 4.41 -30.88
C ASN A 573 5.78 3.11 -30.14
N VAL A 574 6.63 3.17 -29.11
CA VAL A 574 6.96 2.00 -28.27
C VAL A 574 5.75 1.56 -27.47
N HIS A 575 5.01 2.49 -26.91
CA HIS A 575 3.76 2.21 -26.18
C HIS A 575 2.74 1.46 -27.07
N LYS A 576 2.47 1.97 -28.27
CA LYS A 576 1.56 1.34 -29.24
C LYS A 576 1.99 -0.07 -29.66
N LYS A 577 3.30 -0.34 -29.67
CA LYS A 577 3.84 -1.65 -30.02
C LYS A 577 3.59 -2.70 -28.92
N HIS A 578 3.49 -2.28 -27.66
CA HIS A 578 3.34 -3.15 -26.50
C HIS A 578 1.91 -3.21 -25.95
N GLU A 579 0.94 -2.43 -26.47
CA GLU A 579 -0.48 -2.51 -26.10
C GLU A 579 -1.26 -3.43 -27.04
N GLN A 580 -2.05 -4.35 -26.44
CA GLN A 580 -3.13 -5.07 -27.12
C GLN A 580 -4.47 -4.70 -26.48
N ILE A 581 -5.43 -4.21 -27.30
CA ILE A 581 -6.79 -3.88 -26.91
C ILE A 581 -7.76 -4.86 -27.58
N ILE A 582 -8.68 -5.46 -26.79
CA ILE A 582 -9.78 -6.29 -27.30
C ILE A 582 -11.08 -5.81 -26.66
N ASP A 583 -12.05 -5.46 -27.49
CA ASP A 583 -13.36 -4.94 -27.13
C ASP A 583 -14.44 -6.01 -27.26
N HIS A 584 -15.40 -6.08 -26.27
CA HIS A 584 -16.72 -6.71 -26.41
C HIS A 584 -17.74 -5.93 -25.58
N ILE A 585 -18.72 -5.34 -26.25
CA ILE A 585 -19.78 -4.46 -25.75
C ILE A 585 -21.08 -5.28 -25.54
N ASN A 586 -21.80 -5.13 -24.42
CA ASN A 586 -23.14 -4.53 -24.27
C ASN A 586 -23.96 -4.98 -23.06
N ILE A 587 -24.51 -3.98 -22.41
CA ILE A 587 -25.83 -3.63 -21.82
C ILE A 587 -26.30 -4.44 -20.59
N ASP A 588 -26.38 -3.79 -19.40
CA ASP A 588 -27.62 -3.49 -18.65
C ASP A 588 -27.37 -2.56 -17.44
N LYS A 589 -28.44 -2.00 -16.82
CA LYS A 589 -28.42 -0.82 -15.97
C LYS A 589 -28.03 -1.07 -14.52
N VAL A 590 -26.91 -0.47 -14.10
CA VAL A 590 -26.52 -0.23 -12.70
C VAL A 590 -26.37 1.28 -12.53
N THR A 591 -26.69 1.83 -11.37
CA THR A 591 -26.67 3.28 -11.16
C THR A 591 -25.27 3.85 -11.07
N LYS A 592 -24.25 3.05 -10.68
CA LYS A 592 -22.82 3.33 -10.84
C LYS A 592 -21.99 2.09 -10.54
N SER A 593 -21.32 1.60 -11.56
CA SER A 593 -20.20 0.69 -11.47
C SER A 593 -19.21 1.22 -12.50
N GLU A 594 -18.23 1.95 -12.06
CA GLU A 594 -17.33 2.66 -12.98
C GLU A 594 -15.98 2.88 -12.32
N TRP A 595 -14.94 2.95 -13.15
CA TRP A 595 -13.70 3.61 -12.79
C TRP A 595 -14.02 5.03 -12.31
N ASP A 596 -13.35 5.52 -11.29
CA ASP A 596 -13.60 6.84 -10.73
C ASP A 596 -13.82 7.86 -11.87
N SER A 597 -14.74 8.79 -11.74
CA SER A 597 -15.47 9.59 -12.75
C SER A 597 -14.71 10.05 -14.03
N PHE A 598 -13.43 9.81 -14.07
CA PHE A 598 -12.55 10.11 -15.20
C PHE A 598 -12.43 8.97 -16.22
N THR A 599 -12.87 7.76 -15.94
CA THR A 599 -12.57 6.59 -16.80
C THR A 599 -13.55 6.42 -17.94
N THR A 600 -14.80 6.85 -17.76
CA THR A 600 -15.88 6.62 -18.75
C THR A 600 -15.75 7.53 -19.98
N GLU A 601 -15.41 8.81 -19.80
CA GLU A 601 -15.19 9.74 -20.92
C GLU A 601 -14.02 9.29 -21.81
N LYS A 602 -12.97 8.77 -21.18
CA LYS A 602 -11.77 8.28 -21.89
C LYS A 602 -12.01 7.02 -22.72
N ALA A 603 -12.83 6.09 -22.22
CA ALA A 603 -13.16 4.89 -23.00
C ALA A 603 -13.83 5.28 -24.32
N TYR A 604 -14.76 6.26 -24.31
CA TYR A 604 -15.40 6.76 -25.51
C TYR A 604 -14.42 7.51 -26.45
N GLU A 605 -13.51 8.33 -25.90
CA GLU A 605 -12.49 8.99 -26.70
C GLU A 605 -11.50 8.00 -27.30
N THR A 606 -11.04 7.04 -26.50
CA THR A 606 -10.11 5.98 -26.98
C THR A 606 -10.75 5.11 -28.06
N ILE A 607 -12.03 4.75 -27.94
CA ILE A 607 -12.77 4.01 -28.97
C ILE A 607 -12.88 4.84 -30.25
N ARG A 608 -13.20 6.13 -30.13
CA ARG A 608 -13.27 7.03 -31.28
C ARG A 608 -11.93 7.18 -31.97
N ASP A 609 -10.87 7.46 -31.19
CA ASP A 609 -9.52 7.67 -31.70
C ASP A 609 -8.93 6.38 -32.30
N PHE A 610 -9.25 5.22 -31.71
CA PHE A 610 -8.89 3.90 -32.26
C PHE A 610 -9.64 3.61 -33.56
N THR A 611 -10.92 3.94 -33.65
CA THR A 611 -11.71 3.77 -34.89
C THR A 611 -11.14 4.66 -35.98
N GLU A 612 -10.85 5.94 -35.69
CA GLU A 612 -10.21 6.86 -36.65
C GLU A 612 -8.80 6.38 -37.03
N TYR A 613 -8.03 5.83 -36.10
CA TYR A 613 -6.71 5.24 -36.39
C TYR A 613 -6.82 4.04 -37.32
N LEU A 614 -7.77 3.12 -37.05
CA LEU A 614 -8.00 1.96 -37.95
C LEU A 614 -8.44 2.40 -39.36
N GLU A 615 -9.30 3.42 -39.46
CA GLU A 615 -9.72 3.96 -40.77
C GLU A 615 -8.58 4.65 -41.50
N LYS A 616 -7.77 5.48 -40.80
CA LYS A 616 -6.62 6.17 -41.39
C LYS A 616 -5.49 5.23 -41.83
N ASN A 617 -5.24 4.16 -41.06
CA ASN A 617 -4.12 3.24 -41.34
C ASN A 617 -4.59 1.91 -41.91
N ARG A 618 -5.80 1.86 -42.44
CA ARG A 618 -6.43 0.64 -42.99
C ARG A 618 -5.54 -0.11 -44.00
N ASN A 619 -4.76 0.62 -44.83
CA ASN A 619 -3.89 0.04 -45.83
C ASN A 619 -2.51 -0.38 -45.30
N GLU A 620 -2.11 0.12 -44.15
CA GLU A 620 -0.81 -0.15 -43.51
C GLU A 620 -0.87 -1.31 -42.53
N ILE A 621 -2.04 -1.57 -41.94
CA ILE A 621 -2.25 -2.67 -41.01
C ILE A 621 -2.49 -3.95 -41.81
N MET A 622 -1.48 -4.83 -41.86
CA MET A 622 -1.48 -6.05 -42.67
C MET A 622 -2.72 -6.94 -42.42
N ALA A 623 -3.17 -7.07 -41.16
CA ALA A 623 -4.34 -7.85 -40.82
C ALA A 623 -5.64 -7.26 -41.38
N LEU A 624 -5.80 -5.94 -41.36
CA LEU A 624 -6.94 -5.24 -41.96
C LEU A 624 -6.91 -5.31 -43.48
N ASN A 625 -5.72 -5.17 -44.06
CA ASN A 625 -5.53 -5.30 -45.52
C ASN A 625 -5.91 -6.69 -46.01
N ILE A 626 -5.47 -7.74 -45.33
CA ILE A 626 -5.86 -9.13 -45.60
C ILE A 626 -7.37 -9.33 -45.45
N PHE A 627 -7.96 -8.81 -44.35
CA PHE A 627 -9.39 -8.96 -44.06
C PHE A 627 -10.27 -8.28 -45.12
N TYR A 628 -9.97 -7.05 -45.49
CA TYR A 628 -10.79 -6.28 -46.42
C TYR A 628 -10.59 -6.71 -47.88
N ASN A 629 -9.44 -7.26 -48.21
CA ASN A 629 -9.15 -7.76 -49.56
C ASN A 629 -9.61 -9.21 -49.81
N GLN A 630 -10.10 -9.90 -48.78
CA GLN A 630 -10.68 -11.23 -48.97
C GLN A 630 -12.17 -11.17 -49.36
N PRO A 631 -12.67 -12.10 -50.19
CA PRO A 631 -14.10 -12.25 -50.44
C PRO A 631 -14.89 -12.40 -49.15
N TYR A 632 -16.09 -11.79 -49.08
CA TYR A 632 -16.92 -11.73 -47.90
C TYR A 632 -17.17 -13.09 -47.22
N ASN A 633 -17.29 -14.14 -47.99
CA ASN A 633 -17.49 -15.52 -47.52
C ASN A 633 -16.22 -16.19 -46.93
N ARG A 634 -15.06 -15.55 -46.98
CA ARG A 634 -13.78 -16.04 -46.43
C ARG A 634 -13.20 -15.14 -45.33
N ARG A 635 -13.97 -14.15 -44.83
CA ARG A 635 -13.54 -13.22 -43.79
C ARG A 635 -13.61 -13.84 -42.40
N ASN A 636 -13.10 -15.05 -42.23
CA ASN A 636 -12.96 -15.67 -40.92
C ASN A 636 -11.55 -15.39 -40.40
N ILE A 637 -11.41 -14.28 -39.68
CA ILE A 637 -10.21 -14.02 -38.90
C ILE A 637 -10.36 -14.78 -37.58
N THR A 638 -9.52 -15.77 -37.37
CA THR A 638 -9.42 -16.45 -36.07
C THR A 638 -8.44 -15.69 -35.17
N PHE A 639 -8.61 -15.80 -33.89
CA PHE A 639 -7.80 -15.18 -32.84
C PHE A 639 -6.26 -15.44 -32.95
N LYS A 640 -5.84 -16.38 -33.80
CA LYS A 640 -4.45 -16.74 -34.06
C LYS A 640 -3.84 -16.01 -35.30
N MET A 641 -4.62 -15.22 -36.00
CA MET A 641 -4.17 -14.38 -37.11
C MET A 641 -4.14 -12.91 -36.72
#